data_c14f1002228c6566979c87097814ec66
#
_entry.id   c14f1002228c6566979c87097814ec66
#
_cell.length_a   1.000
_cell.length_b   1.000
_cell.length_c   1.000
_cell.angle_alpha   90.00
_cell.angle_beta   90.00
_cell.angle_gamma   90.00
#
_symmetry.space_group_name_H-M   'P 1'
#
loop_
_entity.id
_entity.type
_entity.pdbx_description
1 polymer ?
#
loop_
_entity_poly.entity_id
_entity_poly.type
_entity_poly.pdbx_seq_one_letter_code
_entity_poly.pdbx_strand_id
1 'polypeptide(L)'
;MTDHPIRPAFWNVPLWGEIGVYVLGFTAVALLIAGILRNRRLWLRGAEDPHPVKDRRARLFSVIADVFTQKKIRETSAGRLHAVLAWGFFLLFCGTALATLDWDVGHYVFDAQFLQGGFYLAYKFVLDCAGIAVLIALALGAARRWSKESGLPGDARFVCAYLSLAFIVLTGFLVEGIRLAATLPAWSVYSPIGHLVAKMLLACGLSEAELRLLHTWIWTIHGISSLAFIAAVPLTYYAHVYRTPAGLFTREEKPAGLLRKIDDIEEQETFGVSSFSQFTTRERTAFDACTECGRCTAACPAVRAGTPLDPRALIVSLRDRMHMEEKTEEAAALPSLEETVSRDALWSCTTCGACISLPEIIVNMRRHLALEAGDFPEGVANALENTASVGNPWGLDPYERLDWAKDLDVPVAESGVHYDVLYWVGCAASYDRRARKIARSMVRILKATGVNFAVMAEERCHGEFARRLGEEYLYQTAAQENIGNFAQYDFDRILTACPHCFNTLKNEYPSFEDFRWPVVSHAVFIDELMKAGSLPYVKSEGLSAVYHDPCYLARINGIVAEPRSVLNSVCTVLKSPAESGERTLCCGAGGGQMWIDRHGSNSVNVIRLKDLRASGADTIAVSCPHCLTMLESARAVTRDAESVSISDIAELVAAALPEEDASK
;
A
#
# COMPACT_ATOMS: atom_id res chain seq x y z
N MET A 1 58.30 -0.95 -12.24
CA MET A 1 56.87 -0.74 -12.13
C MET A 1 56.55 -0.44 -10.66
N THR A 2 55.94 0.67 -10.37
CA THR A 2 55.72 1.13 -9.00
C THR A 2 54.80 0.17 -8.26
N ASP A 3 55.27 -0.43 -7.17
CA ASP A 3 54.49 -1.29 -6.26
C ASP A 3 53.34 -0.53 -5.53
N HIS A 4 53.18 0.75 -5.87
CA HIS A 4 52.20 1.60 -5.25
C HIS A 4 50.83 1.41 -5.91
N PRO A 5 49.79 0.99 -5.17
CA PRO A 5 48.44 0.81 -5.70
C PRO A 5 47.85 2.19 -6.07
N ILE A 6 47.70 2.45 -7.35
CA ILE A 6 47.00 3.63 -7.89
C ILE A 6 46.05 3.20 -9.00
N ARG A 7 44.93 3.91 -9.16
CA ARG A 7 43.99 3.63 -10.23
C ARG A 7 44.56 4.11 -11.58
N PRO A 8 44.86 3.20 -12.54
CA PRO A 8 45.26 3.63 -13.86
C PRO A 8 44.00 4.01 -14.67
N ALA A 9 43.81 5.32 -14.89
CA ALA A 9 42.75 5.78 -15.79
C ALA A 9 43.18 5.57 -17.25
N PHE A 10 42.23 5.26 -18.11
CA PHE A 10 42.43 5.04 -19.55
C PHE A 10 43.62 4.12 -19.92
N TRP A 11 43.95 3.12 -19.05
CA TRP A 11 44.98 2.18 -19.34
C TRP A 11 44.70 1.45 -20.67
N ASN A 12 45.66 1.51 -21.61
CA ASN A 12 45.56 0.89 -22.93
C ASN A 12 44.31 1.30 -23.74
N VAL A 13 43.81 2.51 -23.51
CA VAL A 13 42.70 3.10 -24.25
C VAL A 13 43.27 4.08 -25.27
N PRO A 14 43.00 3.92 -26.58
CA PRO A 14 43.44 4.87 -27.58
C PRO A 14 42.73 6.21 -27.47
N LEU A 15 43.34 7.30 -27.95
CA LEU A 15 42.80 8.66 -27.85
C LEU A 15 41.36 8.78 -28.38
N TRP A 16 41.01 8.07 -29.45
CA TRP A 16 39.63 8.05 -29.95
C TRP A 16 38.64 7.46 -28.98
N GLY A 17 39.06 6.48 -28.15
CA GLY A 17 38.25 5.89 -27.11
C GLY A 17 38.03 6.86 -25.95
N GLU A 18 39.05 7.60 -25.54
CA GLU A 18 38.97 8.64 -24.53
C GLU A 18 38.06 9.77 -24.94
N ILE A 19 38.25 10.35 -26.15
CA ILE A 19 37.34 11.37 -26.68
C ILE A 19 35.91 10.83 -26.82
N GLY A 20 35.78 9.60 -27.32
CA GLY A 20 34.49 8.93 -27.53
C GLY A 20 33.66 8.81 -26.24
N VAL A 21 34.32 8.43 -25.12
CA VAL A 21 33.57 8.29 -23.84
C VAL A 21 33.02 9.61 -23.33
N TYR A 22 33.72 10.73 -23.52
CA TYR A 22 33.19 12.04 -23.13
C TYR A 22 32.06 12.48 -24.03
N VAL A 23 32.20 12.38 -25.36
CA VAL A 23 31.13 12.77 -26.31
C VAL A 23 29.86 11.94 -26.07
N LEU A 24 30.02 10.61 -25.99
CA LEU A 24 28.87 9.72 -25.72
C LEU A 24 28.33 9.90 -24.31
N GLY A 25 29.18 10.21 -23.34
CA GLY A 25 28.78 10.47 -21.96
C GLY A 25 27.88 11.71 -21.85
N PHE A 26 28.30 12.83 -22.42
CA PHE A 26 27.47 14.03 -22.48
C PHE A 26 26.15 13.78 -23.23
N THR A 27 26.21 13.05 -24.34
CA THR A 27 25.02 12.66 -25.09
C THR A 27 24.06 11.80 -24.26
N ALA A 28 24.59 10.80 -23.55
CA ALA A 28 23.79 9.91 -22.70
C ALA A 28 23.10 10.67 -21.56
N VAL A 29 23.82 11.59 -20.91
CA VAL A 29 23.26 12.44 -19.84
C VAL A 29 22.20 13.38 -20.40
N ALA A 30 22.45 13.99 -21.58
CA ALA A 30 21.46 14.87 -22.23
C ALA A 30 20.18 14.10 -22.57
N LEU A 31 20.29 12.88 -23.09
CA LEU A 31 19.14 12.01 -23.39
C LEU A 31 18.39 11.57 -22.11
N LEU A 32 19.13 11.25 -21.05
CA LEU A 32 18.54 10.96 -19.75
C LEU A 32 17.70 12.14 -19.23
N ILE A 33 18.28 13.34 -19.21
CA ILE A 33 17.59 14.56 -18.77
C ILE A 33 16.37 14.84 -19.66
N ALA A 34 16.51 14.77 -20.98
CA ALA A 34 15.42 14.97 -21.92
C ALA A 34 14.26 13.98 -21.65
N GLY A 35 14.57 12.70 -21.39
CA GLY A 35 13.56 11.70 -21.07
C GLY A 35 12.87 11.95 -19.73
N ILE A 36 13.60 12.38 -18.69
CA ILE A 36 13.01 12.77 -17.39
C ILE A 36 12.09 13.98 -17.57
N LEU A 37 12.52 15.01 -18.32
CA LEU A 37 11.71 16.19 -18.58
C LEU A 37 10.45 15.86 -19.42
N ARG A 38 10.58 14.93 -20.35
CA ARG A 38 9.45 14.41 -21.13
C ARG A 38 8.39 13.77 -20.21
N ASN A 39 8.79 12.86 -19.32
CA ASN A 39 7.85 12.23 -18.37
C ASN A 39 7.22 13.27 -17.43
N ARG A 40 8.01 14.21 -16.94
CA ARG A 40 7.49 15.31 -16.11
C ARG A 40 6.43 16.13 -16.85
N ARG A 41 6.59 16.41 -18.15
CA ARG A 41 5.57 17.11 -18.95
C ARG A 41 4.26 16.32 -19.03
N LEU A 42 4.32 14.98 -19.14
CA LEU A 42 3.12 14.14 -19.11
C LEU A 42 2.38 14.23 -17.78
N TRP A 43 3.11 14.21 -16.68
CA TRP A 43 2.50 14.33 -15.35
C TRP A 43 1.82 15.70 -15.17
N LEU A 44 2.45 16.77 -15.63
CA LEU A 44 1.94 18.14 -15.53
C LEU A 44 0.76 18.46 -16.46
N ARG A 45 0.36 17.54 -17.34
CA ARG A 45 -0.91 17.65 -18.10
C ARG A 45 -2.14 17.33 -17.24
N GLY A 46 -1.97 16.81 -16.06
CA GLY A 46 -3.04 16.55 -15.11
C GLY A 46 -3.59 17.82 -14.47
N ALA A 47 -4.77 17.72 -13.88
CA ALA A 47 -5.35 18.77 -13.08
C ALA A 47 -4.42 19.18 -11.93
N GLU A 48 -4.58 20.39 -11.42
CA GLU A 48 -3.86 20.86 -10.24
C GLU A 48 -4.19 19.99 -9.03
N ASP A 49 -3.19 19.80 -8.17
CA ASP A 49 -3.36 19.04 -6.95
C ASP A 49 -3.98 19.97 -5.88
N PRO A 50 -5.20 19.70 -5.40
CA PRO A 50 -5.85 20.56 -4.41
C PRO A 50 -5.09 20.58 -3.07
N HIS A 51 -4.25 19.58 -2.83
CA HIS A 51 -3.47 19.46 -1.60
C HIS A 51 -1.98 19.26 -1.88
N PRO A 52 -1.28 20.32 -2.33
CA PRO A 52 0.14 20.22 -2.65
C PRO A 52 1.00 19.94 -1.40
N VAL A 53 2.17 19.37 -1.62
CA VAL A 53 3.14 19.08 -0.54
C VAL A 53 3.53 20.39 0.16
N LYS A 54 3.18 20.51 1.44
CA LYS A 54 3.41 21.73 2.25
C LYS A 54 4.89 21.91 2.59
N ASP A 55 5.52 20.91 3.19
CA ASP A 55 6.96 20.93 3.52
C ASP A 55 7.76 20.08 2.53
N ARG A 56 8.25 20.72 1.47
CA ARG A 56 9.04 20.05 0.41
C ARG A 56 10.39 19.54 0.93
N ARG A 57 10.99 20.17 1.95
CA ARG A 57 12.29 19.76 2.50
C ARG A 57 12.14 18.49 3.34
N ALA A 58 11.23 18.47 4.31
CA ALA A 58 10.94 17.30 5.11
C ALA A 58 10.53 16.12 4.21
N ARG A 59 9.72 16.40 3.17
CA ARG A 59 9.33 15.38 2.18
C ARG A 59 10.53 14.81 1.43
N LEU A 60 11.45 15.64 0.96
CA LEU A 60 12.66 15.17 0.27
C LEU A 60 13.49 14.25 1.17
N PHE A 61 13.71 14.63 2.43
CA PHE A 61 14.43 13.79 3.38
C PHE A 61 13.71 12.45 3.65
N SER A 62 12.38 12.47 3.78
CA SER A 62 11.57 11.26 3.91
C SER A 62 11.72 10.34 2.69
N VAL A 63 11.66 10.90 1.47
CA VAL A 63 11.84 10.13 0.22
C VAL A 63 13.24 9.53 0.14
N ILE A 64 14.29 10.31 0.46
CA ILE A 64 15.66 9.81 0.52
C ILE A 64 15.75 8.65 1.52
N ALA A 65 15.22 8.81 2.72
CA ALA A 65 15.18 7.75 3.73
C ALA A 65 14.44 6.50 3.22
N ASP A 66 13.26 6.65 2.61
CA ASP A 66 12.48 5.53 2.06
C ASP A 66 13.22 4.80 0.92
N VAL A 67 13.87 5.54 0.02
CA VAL A 67 14.65 4.99 -1.11
C VAL A 67 15.85 4.20 -0.60
N PHE A 68 16.60 4.74 0.36
CA PHE A 68 17.79 4.08 0.88
C PHE A 68 17.47 2.94 1.86
N THR A 69 16.49 3.12 2.75
CA THR A 69 16.15 2.06 3.70
C THR A 69 15.32 0.93 3.09
N GLN A 70 14.51 1.22 2.08
CA GLN A 70 13.57 0.30 1.44
C GLN A 70 12.73 -0.51 2.44
N LYS A 71 12.37 0.12 3.59
CA LYS A 71 11.76 -0.55 4.75
C LYS A 71 10.59 -1.46 4.37
N LYS A 72 9.60 -0.91 3.65
CA LYS A 72 8.41 -1.67 3.21
C LYS A 72 8.71 -2.74 2.16
N ILE A 73 9.73 -2.54 1.33
CA ILE A 73 10.12 -3.51 0.31
C ILE A 73 10.77 -4.71 0.98
N ARG A 74 11.66 -4.51 1.95
CA ARG A 74 12.41 -5.56 2.67
C ARG A 74 11.56 -6.48 3.57
N GLU A 75 10.30 -6.17 3.80
CA GLU A 75 9.39 -7.04 4.54
C GLU A 75 9.20 -8.42 3.90
N THR A 76 9.39 -8.53 2.59
CA THR A 76 9.29 -9.79 1.85
C THR A 76 10.68 -10.34 1.46
N SER A 77 10.79 -11.65 1.25
CA SER A 77 12.04 -12.28 0.75
C SER A 77 12.46 -11.71 -0.60
N ALA A 78 11.52 -11.52 -1.51
CA ALA A 78 11.75 -10.89 -2.80
C ALA A 78 12.23 -9.44 -2.68
N GLY A 79 11.67 -8.70 -1.73
CA GLY A 79 12.08 -7.32 -1.47
C GLY A 79 13.47 -7.23 -0.84
N ARG A 80 13.88 -8.19 -0.01
CA ARG A 80 15.26 -8.28 0.49
C ARG A 80 16.25 -8.51 -0.65
N LEU A 81 15.91 -9.39 -1.60
CA LEU A 81 16.70 -9.62 -2.81
C LEU A 81 16.81 -8.35 -3.66
N HIS A 82 15.71 -7.63 -3.85
CA HIS A 82 15.72 -6.33 -4.54
C HIS A 82 16.61 -5.31 -3.82
N ALA A 83 16.61 -5.27 -2.49
CA ALA A 83 17.46 -4.36 -1.73
C ALA A 83 18.96 -4.65 -1.96
N VAL A 84 19.37 -5.92 -2.03
CA VAL A 84 20.75 -6.32 -2.39
C VAL A 84 21.09 -5.83 -3.79
N LEU A 85 20.20 -6.03 -4.76
CA LEU A 85 20.37 -5.54 -6.14
C LEU A 85 20.51 -4.02 -6.18
N ALA A 86 19.61 -3.29 -5.51
CA ALA A 86 19.59 -1.82 -5.52
C ALA A 86 20.83 -1.23 -4.84
N TRP A 87 21.25 -1.75 -3.68
CA TRP A 87 22.46 -1.29 -3.01
C TRP A 87 23.72 -1.65 -3.76
N GLY A 88 23.81 -2.86 -4.34
CA GLY A 88 24.93 -3.25 -5.18
C GLY A 88 25.05 -2.35 -6.42
N PHE A 89 23.95 -2.08 -7.11
CA PHE A 89 23.92 -1.13 -8.23
C PHE A 89 24.34 0.27 -7.81
N PHE A 90 23.81 0.78 -6.67
CA PHE A 90 24.17 2.09 -6.14
C PHE A 90 25.68 2.20 -5.82
N LEU A 91 26.28 1.16 -5.22
CA LEU A 91 27.72 1.12 -4.94
C LEU A 91 28.55 1.13 -6.23
N LEU A 92 28.14 0.36 -7.25
CA LEU A 92 28.82 0.37 -8.56
C LEU A 92 28.71 1.75 -9.22
N PHE A 93 27.54 2.38 -9.15
CA PHE A 93 27.34 3.74 -9.66
C PHE A 93 28.20 4.78 -8.92
N CYS A 94 28.21 4.75 -7.60
CA CYS A 94 29.09 5.60 -6.78
C CYS A 94 30.56 5.34 -7.09
N GLY A 95 30.94 4.08 -7.31
CA GLY A 95 32.28 3.72 -7.72
C GLY A 95 32.69 4.37 -9.05
N THR A 96 31.81 4.33 -10.05
CA THR A 96 32.03 5.00 -11.33
C THR A 96 32.13 6.52 -11.16
N ALA A 97 31.23 7.13 -10.37
CA ALA A 97 31.27 8.56 -10.09
C ALA A 97 32.57 8.99 -9.37
N LEU A 98 33.02 8.21 -8.37
CA LEU A 98 34.31 8.45 -7.71
C LEU A 98 35.49 8.33 -8.67
N ALA A 99 35.46 7.34 -9.58
CA ALA A 99 36.47 7.18 -10.58
C ALA A 99 36.53 8.36 -11.57
N THR A 100 35.40 8.90 -11.95
CA THR A 100 35.28 10.10 -12.78
C THR A 100 35.82 11.34 -12.02
N LEU A 101 35.43 11.50 -10.77
CA LEU A 101 35.93 12.61 -9.92
C LEU A 101 37.45 12.52 -9.69
N ASP A 102 38.00 11.31 -9.48
CA ASP A 102 39.43 11.10 -9.30
C ASP A 102 40.23 11.53 -10.51
N TRP A 103 39.72 11.24 -11.72
CA TRP A 103 40.39 11.58 -12.95
C TRP A 103 40.08 13.00 -13.42
N ASP A 104 38.79 13.36 -13.59
CA ASP A 104 38.41 14.60 -14.22
C ASP A 104 38.61 15.82 -13.31
N VAL A 105 38.50 15.65 -11.99
CA VAL A 105 38.72 16.72 -11.02
C VAL A 105 40.07 16.55 -10.30
N GLY A 106 40.34 15.37 -9.76
CA GLY A 106 41.56 15.12 -9.03
C GLY A 106 42.80 15.34 -9.91
N HIS A 107 42.88 14.66 -11.02
CA HIS A 107 44.05 14.74 -11.90
C HIS A 107 44.11 16.06 -12.69
N TYR A 108 43.02 16.45 -13.43
CA TYR A 108 43.08 17.62 -14.31
C TYR A 108 43.02 18.97 -13.60
N VAL A 109 42.35 19.06 -12.43
CA VAL A 109 42.20 20.34 -11.71
C VAL A 109 43.22 20.48 -10.60
N PHE A 110 43.53 19.39 -9.88
CA PHE A 110 44.39 19.43 -8.68
C PHE A 110 45.74 18.72 -8.87
N ASP A 111 46.00 18.14 -10.04
CA ASP A 111 47.19 17.31 -10.33
C ASP A 111 47.43 16.23 -9.26
N ALA A 112 46.37 15.67 -8.71
CA ALA A 112 46.39 14.70 -7.63
C ALA A 112 45.29 13.66 -7.80
N GLN A 113 45.66 12.38 -7.77
CA GLN A 113 44.69 11.29 -7.71
C GLN A 113 44.48 10.86 -6.25
N PHE A 114 43.23 10.75 -5.81
CA PHE A 114 42.89 10.29 -4.46
C PHE A 114 42.61 8.77 -4.41
N LEU A 115 42.29 8.13 -5.55
CA LEU A 115 42.16 6.68 -5.63
C LEU A 115 43.55 5.99 -5.70
N GLN A 116 44.25 6.00 -4.54
CA GLN A 116 45.54 5.42 -4.36
C GLN A 116 45.73 4.77 -2.98
N GLY A 117 46.77 3.95 -2.83
CA GLY A 117 47.11 3.27 -1.58
C GLY A 117 46.00 2.37 -1.07
N GLY A 118 45.84 2.28 0.24
CA GLY A 118 44.81 1.47 0.90
C GLY A 118 43.37 1.85 0.55
N PHE A 119 43.11 3.13 0.25
CA PHE A 119 41.76 3.56 -0.17
C PHE A 119 41.38 2.97 -1.52
N TYR A 120 42.31 2.93 -2.49
CA TYR A 120 42.06 2.28 -3.78
C TYR A 120 41.86 0.76 -3.64
N LEU A 121 42.59 0.10 -2.75
CA LEU A 121 42.40 -1.32 -2.50
C LEU A 121 41.02 -1.63 -1.89
N ALA A 122 40.61 -0.85 -0.91
CA ALA A 122 39.28 -0.97 -0.32
C ALA A 122 38.16 -0.69 -1.36
N TYR A 123 38.32 0.36 -2.16
CA TYR A 123 37.43 0.69 -3.26
C TYR A 123 37.25 -0.49 -4.23
N LYS A 124 38.32 -1.12 -4.67
CA LYS A 124 38.27 -2.28 -5.57
C LYS A 124 37.54 -3.46 -4.95
N PHE A 125 37.89 -3.80 -3.72
CA PHE A 125 37.27 -4.91 -3.02
C PHE A 125 35.78 -4.72 -2.85
N VAL A 126 35.36 -3.52 -2.47
CA VAL A 126 33.90 -3.19 -2.29
C VAL A 126 33.16 -3.30 -3.62
N LEU A 127 33.74 -2.81 -4.73
CA LEU A 127 33.07 -2.89 -6.03
C LEU A 127 33.02 -4.32 -6.59
N ASP A 128 34.03 -5.12 -6.37
CA ASP A 128 34.03 -6.54 -6.72
C ASP A 128 32.92 -7.29 -5.96
N CYS A 129 32.84 -7.09 -4.64
CA CYS A 129 31.77 -7.65 -3.82
C CYS A 129 30.37 -7.17 -4.26
N ALA A 130 30.21 -5.89 -4.57
CA ALA A 130 28.96 -5.33 -5.06
C ALA A 130 28.56 -5.95 -6.41
N GLY A 131 29.49 -6.09 -7.34
CA GLY A 131 29.24 -6.68 -8.65
C GLY A 131 28.77 -8.13 -8.57
N ILE A 132 29.42 -8.97 -7.76
CA ILE A 132 28.98 -10.37 -7.59
C ILE A 132 27.63 -10.45 -6.88
N ALA A 133 27.37 -9.59 -5.88
CA ALA A 133 26.09 -9.51 -5.21
C ALA A 133 24.95 -9.15 -6.18
N VAL A 134 25.20 -8.21 -7.11
CA VAL A 134 24.25 -7.84 -8.18
C VAL A 134 23.97 -9.04 -9.09
N LEU A 135 24.99 -9.77 -9.55
CA LEU A 135 24.81 -10.94 -10.43
C LEU A 135 24.02 -12.05 -9.73
N ILE A 136 24.33 -12.34 -8.47
CA ILE A 136 23.58 -13.33 -7.67
C ILE A 136 22.12 -12.88 -7.52
N ALA A 137 21.90 -11.61 -7.19
CA ALA A 137 20.55 -11.07 -7.03
C ALA A 137 19.74 -11.10 -8.33
N LEU A 138 20.39 -10.83 -9.48
CA LEU A 138 19.77 -10.96 -10.80
C LEU A 138 19.41 -12.42 -11.11
N ALA A 139 20.32 -13.36 -10.87
CA ALA A 139 20.07 -14.79 -11.14
C ALA A 139 18.90 -15.32 -10.29
N LEU A 140 18.88 -15.04 -8.98
CA LEU A 140 17.79 -15.43 -8.09
C LEU A 140 16.49 -14.71 -8.42
N GLY A 141 16.57 -13.44 -8.78
CA GLY A 141 15.41 -12.65 -9.23
C GLY A 141 14.81 -13.19 -10.53
N ALA A 142 15.65 -13.58 -11.48
CA ALA A 142 15.24 -14.21 -12.72
C ALA A 142 14.56 -15.57 -12.45
N ALA A 143 15.21 -16.44 -11.69
CA ALA A 143 14.64 -17.74 -11.33
C ALA A 143 13.25 -17.61 -10.70
N ARG A 144 13.06 -16.63 -9.80
CA ARG A 144 11.76 -16.35 -9.18
C ARG A 144 10.75 -15.81 -10.21
N ARG A 145 11.11 -14.84 -11.04
CA ARG A 145 10.19 -14.19 -11.98
C ARG A 145 9.63 -15.15 -13.01
N TRP A 146 10.47 -16.04 -13.54
CA TRP A 146 10.08 -17.02 -14.54
C TRP A 146 9.64 -18.36 -13.95
N SER A 147 9.50 -18.48 -12.62
CA SER A 147 8.84 -19.64 -12.02
C SER A 147 7.35 -19.66 -12.36
N LYS A 148 6.77 -20.84 -12.55
CA LYS A 148 5.33 -21.00 -12.88
C LYS A 148 4.38 -20.42 -11.81
N GLU A 149 4.85 -20.30 -10.57
CA GLU A 149 4.07 -19.86 -9.41
C GLU A 149 4.12 -18.35 -9.19
N SER A 150 4.95 -17.60 -9.94
CA SER A 150 5.21 -16.20 -9.62
C SER A 150 4.03 -15.25 -9.90
N GLY A 151 3.20 -15.55 -10.90
CA GLY A 151 2.15 -14.64 -11.40
C GLY A 151 2.67 -13.27 -11.87
N LEU A 152 4.01 -13.11 -12.02
CA LEU A 152 4.64 -11.87 -12.44
C LEU A 152 4.77 -11.82 -13.98
N PRO A 153 4.67 -10.62 -14.60
CA PRO A 153 4.90 -10.50 -16.02
C PRO A 153 6.35 -10.88 -16.37
N GLY A 154 6.52 -11.73 -17.38
CA GLY A 154 7.81 -12.22 -17.87
C GLY A 154 8.12 -11.78 -19.30
N ASP A 155 7.56 -10.64 -19.73
CA ASP A 155 7.71 -10.12 -21.08
C ASP A 155 9.13 -9.63 -21.41
N ALA A 156 9.36 -9.29 -22.67
CA ALA A 156 10.67 -8.88 -23.19
C ALA A 156 11.27 -7.69 -22.44
N ARG A 157 10.47 -6.78 -21.87
CA ARG A 157 10.97 -5.62 -21.11
C ARG A 157 11.78 -6.05 -19.89
N PHE A 158 11.31 -7.07 -19.17
CA PHE A 158 12.04 -7.60 -18.01
C PHE A 158 13.24 -8.43 -18.43
N VAL A 159 13.14 -9.22 -19.51
CA VAL A 159 14.29 -9.96 -20.06
C VAL A 159 15.41 -8.99 -20.42
N CYS A 160 15.11 -7.95 -21.19
CA CYS A 160 16.09 -6.92 -21.56
C CYS A 160 16.70 -6.23 -20.33
N ALA A 161 15.91 -5.94 -19.31
CA ALA A 161 16.40 -5.33 -18.08
C ALA A 161 17.42 -6.25 -17.36
N TYR A 162 17.06 -7.51 -17.13
CA TYR A 162 17.98 -8.46 -16.47
C TYR A 162 19.27 -8.68 -17.27
N LEU A 163 19.15 -8.87 -18.58
CA LEU A 163 20.30 -9.14 -19.45
C LEU A 163 21.23 -7.92 -19.60
N SER A 164 20.69 -6.71 -19.77
CA SER A 164 21.52 -5.50 -19.92
C SER A 164 22.36 -5.22 -18.67
N LEU A 165 21.76 -5.32 -17.47
CA LEU A 165 22.51 -5.10 -16.24
C LEU A 165 23.55 -6.20 -15.98
N ALA A 166 23.19 -7.47 -16.21
CA ALA A 166 24.13 -8.59 -16.10
C ALA A 166 25.29 -8.43 -17.07
N PHE A 167 25.03 -8.03 -18.31
CA PHE A 167 26.02 -7.81 -19.33
C PHE A 167 27.04 -6.70 -18.94
N ILE A 168 26.54 -5.57 -18.42
CA ILE A 168 27.41 -4.47 -17.98
C ILE A 168 28.31 -4.93 -16.83
N VAL A 169 27.78 -5.63 -15.83
CA VAL A 169 28.57 -6.11 -14.69
C VAL A 169 29.60 -7.14 -15.13
N LEU A 170 29.22 -8.09 -15.98
CA LEU A 170 30.15 -9.12 -16.52
C LEU A 170 31.26 -8.51 -17.36
N THR A 171 30.94 -7.58 -18.26
CA THR A 171 31.95 -6.90 -19.07
C THR A 171 32.87 -6.02 -18.21
N GLY A 172 32.35 -5.43 -17.11
CA GLY A 172 33.18 -4.71 -16.14
C GLY A 172 34.21 -5.62 -15.47
N PHE A 173 33.82 -6.81 -15.03
CA PHE A 173 34.77 -7.82 -14.50
C PHE A 173 35.79 -8.27 -15.56
N LEU A 174 35.37 -8.40 -16.82
CA LEU A 174 36.30 -8.75 -17.92
C LEU A 174 37.31 -7.65 -18.16
N VAL A 175 36.91 -6.38 -18.26
CA VAL A 175 37.83 -5.24 -18.40
C VAL A 175 38.86 -5.24 -17.28
N GLU A 176 38.42 -5.39 -16.04
CA GLU A 176 39.30 -5.44 -14.87
C GLU A 176 40.24 -6.66 -14.93
N GLY A 177 39.72 -7.85 -15.18
CA GLY A 177 40.49 -9.09 -15.22
C GLY A 177 41.53 -9.12 -16.34
N ILE A 178 41.20 -8.61 -17.54
CA ILE A 178 42.15 -8.52 -18.67
C ILE A 178 43.29 -7.57 -18.31
N ARG A 179 42.98 -6.42 -17.71
CA ARG A 179 43.99 -5.46 -17.26
C ARG A 179 44.91 -6.08 -16.21
N LEU A 180 44.35 -6.77 -15.20
CA LEU A 180 45.12 -7.45 -14.16
C LEU A 180 46.01 -8.57 -14.75
N ALA A 181 45.53 -9.30 -15.76
CA ALA A 181 46.31 -10.33 -16.45
C ALA A 181 47.52 -9.73 -17.21
N ALA A 182 47.32 -8.57 -17.85
CA ALA A 182 48.37 -7.91 -18.62
C ALA A 182 49.42 -7.17 -17.75
N THR A 183 49.00 -6.67 -16.54
CA THR A 183 49.90 -5.84 -15.71
C THR A 183 50.48 -6.56 -14.49
N LEU A 184 49.90 -7.68 -14.09
CA LEU A 184 50.30 -8.55 -12.97
C LEU A 184 50.70 -7.80 -11.68
N PRO A 185 49.88 -6.87 -11.16
CA PRO A 185 50.22 -6.14 -9.95
C PRO A 185 50.11 -7.04 -8.72
N ALA A 186 51.05 -6.90 -7.75
CA ALA A 186 51.07 -7.71 -6.53
C ALA A 186 49.75 -7.58 -5.71
N TRP A 187 49.08 -6.44 -5.78
CA TRP A 187 47.82 -6.15 -5.09
C TRP A 187 46.55 -6.67 -5.80
N SER A 188 46.69 -7.41 -6.91
CA SER A 188 45.53 -7.94 -7.67
C SER A 188 44.53 -8.75 -6.82
N VAL A 189 45.00 -9.37 -5.74
CA VAL A 189 44.18 -10.16 -4.80
C VAL A 189 43.06 -9.35 -4.13
N TYR A 190 43.18 -8.02 -4.06
CA TYR A 190 42.14 -7.12 -3.56
C TYR A 190 40.97 -6.90 -4.55
N SER A 191 41.03 -7.47 -5.74
CA SER A 191 39.92 -7.64 -6.67
C SER A 191 39.66 -9.14 -6.89
N PRO A 192 38.99 -9.84 -5.96
CA PRO A 192 38.91 -11.31 -6.01
C PRO A 192 38.37 -11.86 -7.33
N ILE A 193 37.34 -11.24 -7.89
CA ILE A 193 36.72 -11.67 -9.16
C ILE A 193 37.63 -11.28 -10.34
N GLY A 194 38.10 -10.03 -10.37
CA GLY A 194 39.05 -9.59 -11.38
C GLY A 194 40.34 -10.45 -11.39
N HIS A 195 40.84 -10.80 -10.21
CA HIS A 195 42.00 -11.71 -10.06
C HIS A 195 41.71 -13.13 -10.57
N LEU A 196 40.49 -13.67 -10.29
CA LEU A 196 40.08 -14.97 -10.81
C LEU A 196 40.02 -14.96 -12.35
N VAL A 197 39.39 -13.94 -12.93
CA VAL A 197 39.32 -13.75 -14.39
C VAL A 197 40.73 -13.64 -14.97
N ALA A 198 41.64 -12.87 -14.34
CA ALA A 198 43.03 -12.74 -14.77
C ALA A 198 43.77 -14.11 -14.80
N LYS A 199 43.62 -14.93 -13.75
CA LYS A 199 44.20 -16.29 -13.70
C LYS A 199 43.65 -17.18 -14.80
N MET A 200 42.34 -17.12 -15.09
CA MET A 200 41.73 -17.90 -16.17
C MET A 200 42.30 -17.50 -17.53
N LEU A 201 42.47 -16.20 -17.82
CA LEU A 201 43.01 -15.68 -19.07
C LEU A 201 44.47 -16.08 -19.25
N LEU A 202 45.29 -16.01 -18.19
CA LEU A 202 46.70 -16.46 -18.21
C LEU A 202 46.81 -17.97 -18.43
N ALA A 203 45.90 -18.76 -17.84
CA ALA A 203 45.87 -20.20 -18.07
C ALA A 203 45.51 -20.58 -19.51
N CYS A 204 44.80 -19.70 -20.24
CA CYS A 204 44.54 -19.85 -21.68
C CYS A 204 45.76 -19.56 -22.55
N GLY A 205 46.90 -19.12 -21.97
CA GLY A 205 48.12 -18.88 -22.68
C GLY A 205 48.16 -17.61 -23.54
N LEU A 206 47.30 -16.64 -23.27
CA LEU A 206 47.20 -15.37 -23.99
C LEU A 206 48.47 -14.52 -23.76
N SER A 207 49.06 -14.03 -24.83
CA SER A 207 50.19 -13.09 -24.80
C SER A 207 49.75 -11.70 -24.34
N GLU A 208 50.69 -10.88 -23.86
CA GLU A 208 50.42 -9.50 -23.46
C GLU A 208 49.79 -8.67 -24.60
N ALA A 209 50.24 -8.88 -25.84
CA ALA A 209 49.72 -8.19 -27.02
C ALA A 209 48.24 -8.55 -27.28
N GLU A 210 47.89 -9.84 -27.15
CA GLU A 210 46.49 -10.30 -27.28
C GLU A 210 45.62 -9.77 -26.14
N LEU A 211 46.11 -9.76 -24.90
CA LEU A 211 45.41 -9.17 -23.75
C LEU A 211 45.18 -7.68 -23.94
N ARG A 212 46.14 -6.92 -24.46
CA ARG A 212 45.98 -5.50 -24.77
C ARG A 212 44.93 -5.25 -25.86
N LEU A 213 44.97 -6.05 -26.93
CA LEU A 213 43.95 -5.96 -27.99
C LEU A 213 42.54 -6.29 -27.45
N LEU A 214 42.42 -7.37 -26.69
CA LEU A 214 41.16 -7.79 -26.07
C LEU A 214 40.65 -6.72 -25.11
N HIS A 215 41.54 -6.10 -24.30
CA HIS A 215 41.16 -5.01 -23.39
C HIS A 215 40.55 -3.85 -24.16
N THR A 216 41.16 -3.39 -25.24
CA THR A 216 40.64 -2.25 -26.03
C THR A 216 39.21 -2.52 -26.51
N TRP A 217 38.93 -3.72 -27.03
CA TRP A 217 37.61 -4.06 -27.52
C TRP A 217 36.58 -4.24 -26.40
N ILE A 218 36.91 -4.97 -25.32
CA ILE A 218 35.99 -5.20 -24.22
C ILE A 218 35.71 -3.91 -23.46
N TRP A 219 36.71 -3.04 -23.26
CA TRP A 219 36.55 -1.73 -22.68
C TRP A 219 35.60 -0.85 -23.51
N THR A 220 35.77 -0.84 -24.84
CA THR A 220 34.91 -0.10 -25.76
C THR A 220 33.47 -0.60 -25.70
N ILE A 221 33.25 -1.91 -25.74
CA ILE A 221 31.93 -2.53 -25.63
C ILE A 221 31.28 -2.19 -24.26
N HIS A 222 32.03 -2.33 -23.17
CA HIS A 222 31.55 -1.98 -21.82
C HIS A 222 31.18 -0.50 -21.72
N GLY A 223 32.02 0.40 -22.22
CA GLY A 223 31.77 1.85 -22.22
C GLY A 223 30.51 2.22 -23.01
N ILE A 224 30.41 1.76 -24.26
CA ILE A 224 29.21 2.01 -25.09
C ILE A 224 27.97 1.43 -24.45
N SER A 225 28.00 0.21 -23.94
CA SER A 225 26.85 -0.43 -23.29
C SER A 225 26.41 0.30 -22.04
N SER A 226 27.34 0.78 -21.21
CA SER A 226 27.06 1.53 -19.99
C SER A 226 26.45 2.89 -20.31
N LEU A 227 26.96 3.60 -21.30
CA LEU A 227 26.41 4.89 -21.74
C LEU A 227 25.06 4.75 -22.43
N ALA A 228 24.90 3.71 -23.26
CA ALA A 228 23.60 3.37 -23.86
C ALA A 228 22.56 3.01 -22.78
N PHE A 229 22.97 2.29 -21.74
CA PHE A 229 22.11 2.00 -20.59
C PHE A 229 21.65 3.28 -19.91
N ILE A 230 22.54 4.25 -19.62
CA ILE A 230 22.19 5.55 -19.01
C ILE A 230 21.18 6.30 -19.89
N ALA A 231 21.43 6.39 -21.20
CA ALA A 231 20.54 7.05 -22.15
C ALA A 231 19.16 6.37 -22.23
N ALA A 232 19.11 5.04 -22.09
CA ALA A 232 17.89 4.24 -22.19
C ALA A 232 17.07 4.20 -20.89
N VAL A 233 17.59 4.64 -19.75
CA VAL A 233 16.86 4.62 -18.45
C VAL A 233 15.44 5.16 -18.56
N PRO A 234 15.17 6.34 -19.18
CA PRO A 234 13.81 6.90 -19.23
C PRO A 234 12.83 6.09 -20.09
N LEU A 235 13.35 5.28 -21.00
CA LEU A 235 12.59 4.51 -21.99
C LEU A 235 12.36 3.06 -21.58
N THR A 236 13.00 2.62 -20.50
CA THR A 236 13.03 1.22 -20.06
C THR A 236 12.40 1.04 -18.69
N TYR A 237 12.33 -0.22 -18.25
CA TYR A 237 11.91 -0.57 -16.89
C TYR A 237 12.71 0.18 -15.81
N TYR A 238 13.94 0.57 -16.08
CA TYR A 238 14.80 1.30 -15.14
C TYR A 238 14.30 2.73 -14.81
N ALA A 239 13.35 3.26 -15.55
CA ALA A 239 12.73 4.56 -15.23
C ALA A 239 12.15 4.63 -13.81
N HIS A 240 11.84 3.48 -13.19
CA HIS A 240 11.38 3.43 -11.80
C HIS A 240 12.38 4.03 -10.80
N VAL A 241 13.67 4.10 -11.14
CA VAL A 241 14.71 4.71 -10.29
C VAL A 241 14.42 6.18 -9.99
N TYR A 242 13.78 6.92 -10.90
CA TYR A 242 13.35 8.30 -10.67
C TYR A 242 11.82 8.47 -10.57
N ARG A 243 11.03 7.62 -11.25
CA ARG A 243 9.56 7.70 -11.22
C ARG A 243 9.01 7.34 -9.84
N THR A 244 9.55 6.30 -9.19
CA THR A 244 9.11 5.91 -7.84
C THR A 244 9.43 6.97 -6.80
N PRO A 245 10.65 7.55 -6.71
CA PRO A 245 10.91 8.70 -5.86
C PRO A 245 10.00 9.90 -6.15
N ALA A 246 9.70 10.19 -7.42
CA ALA A 246 8.76 11.26 -7.78
C ALA A 246 7.35 10.98 -7.24
N GLY A 247 6.84 9.75 -7.38
CA GLY A 247 5.56 9.34 -6.82
C GLY A 247 5.52 9.38 -5.29
N LEU A 248 6.62 9.02 -4.62
CA LEU A 248 6.75 9.17 -3.17
C LEU A 248 6.78 10.64 -2.74
N PHE A 249 7.45 11.49 -3.52
CA PHE A 249 7.53 12.92 -3.24
C PHE A 249 6.16 13.62 -3.36
N THR A 250 5.39 13.28 -4.38
CA THR A 250 4.06 13.89 -4.62
C THR A 250 2.96 13.26 -3.77
N ARG A 251 3.21 12.15 -3.07
CA ARG A 251 2.21 11.47 -2.24
C ARG A 251 1.66 12.40 -1.16
N GLU A 252 0.35 12.46 -1.03
CA GLU A 252 -0.32 13.22 0.01
C GLU A 252 -0.08 12.65 1.42
N GLU A 253 0.09 13.54 2.38
CA GLU A 253 0.15 13.19 3.81
C GLU A 253 -1.24 13.25 4.41
N LYS A 254 -1.86 12.09 4.52
CA LYS A 254 -3.17 11.93 5.15
C LYS A 254 -3.27 10.56 5.82
N PRO A 255 -4.18 10.39 6.79
CA PRO A 255 -4.48 9.07 7.34
C PRO A 255 -4.83 8.06 6.22
N ALA A 256 -4.41 6.82 6.40
CA ALA A 256 -4.75 5.77 5.45
C ALA A 256 -6.27 5.64 5.33
N GLY A 257 -6.78 5.42 4.11
CA GLY A 257 -8.21 5.25 3.84
C GLY A 257 -9.07 6.52 3.93
N LEU A 258 -8.49 7.68 4.28
CA LEU A 258 -9.20 8.95 4.26
C LEU A 258 -9.55 9.32 2.81
N LEU A 259 -10.82 9.56 2.55
CA LEU A 259 -11.28 10.27 1.35
C LEU A 259 -11.45 11.76 1.67
N ARG A 260 -11.07 12.61 0.73
CA ARG A 260 -11.30 14.05 0.87
C ARG A 260 -12.74 14.40 0.59
N LYS A 261 -13.27 15.35 1.38
CA LYS A 261 -14.57 15.97 1.11
C LYS A 261 -14.50 16.75 -0.20
N ILE A 262 -15.56 16.75 -0.96
CA ILE A 262 -15.75 17.71 -2.07
C ILE A 262 -16.26 18.99 -1.41
N ASP A 263 -15.43 20.04 -1.45
CA ASP A 263 -15.84 21.34 -0.93
C ASP A 263 -16.86 21.97 -1.88
N ASP A 264 -17.80 22.72 -1.32
CA ASP A 264 -18.86 23.45 -2.04
C ASP A 264 -19.56 22.57 -3.09
N ILE A 265 -19.96 21.35 -2.66
CA ILE A 265 -20.50 20.31 -3.55
C ILE A 265 -21.69 20.77 -4.38
N GLU A 266 -22.49 21.71 -3.86
CA GLU A 266 -23.66 22.26 -4.56
C GLU A 266 -23.29 23.23 -5.69
N GLU A 267 -22.06 23.76 -5.68
CA GLU A 267 -21.54 24.69 -6.70
C GLU A 267 -20.72 23.97 -7.78
N GLN A 268 -20.46 22.67 -7.62
CA GLN A 268 -19.67 21.90 -8.59
C GLN A 268 -20.49 21.52 -9.81
N GLU A 269 -19.96 21.75 -11.00
CA GLU A 269 -20.58 21.36 -12.26
C GLU A 269 -20.23 19.89 -12.66
N THR A 270 -19.13 19.35 -12.17
CA THR A 270 -18.66 18.01 -12.47
C THR A 270 -18.15 17.29 -11.23
N PHE A 271 -18.37 16.00 -11.17
CA PHE A 271 -18.02 15.17 -10.01
C PHE A 271 -17.08 14.03 -10.35
N GLY A 272 -16.02 13.90 -9.56
CA GLY A 272 -15.07 12.80 -9.72
C GLY A 272 -14.25 12.88 -11.00
N VAL A 273 -14.03 11.75 -11.66
CA VAL A 273 -13.18 11.63 -12.84
C VAL A 273 -13.92 10.88 -13.94
N SER A 274 -14.30 11.60 -14.99
CA SER A 274 -14.91 11.07 -16.23
C SER A 274 -13.93 11.06 -17.40
N SER A 275 -12.94 11.96 -17.36
CA SER A 275 -11.94 12.09 -18.41
C SER A 275 -10.52 12.02 -17.86
N PHE A 276 -9.58 11.65 -18.72
CA PHE A 276 -8.20 11.45 -18.29
C PHE A 276 -7.50 12.75 -17.87
N SER A 277 -7.95 13.90 -18.35
CA SER A 277 -7.44 15.22 -17.99
C SER A 277 -7.77 15.64 -16.55
N GLN A 278 -8.80 15.04 -15.95
CA GLN A 278 -9.22 15.33 -14.57
C GLN A 278 -8.36 14.64 -13.52
N PHE A 279 -7.57 13.62 -13.89
CA PHE A 279 -6.57 13.08 -12.97
C PHE A 279 -5.53 14.14 -12.61
N THR A 280 -5.26 14.28 -11.34
CA THR A 280 -4.27 15.25 -10.81
C THR A 280 -2.85 14.90 -11.24
N THR A 281 -1.94 15.89 -11.23
CA THR A 281 -0.50 15.67 -11.43
C THR A 281 0.04 14.57 -10.48
N ARG A 282 -0.44 14.51 -9.24
CA ARG A 282 -0.09 13.48 -8.26
C ARG A 282 -0.51 12.08 -8.70
N GLU A 283 -1.77 11.93 -9.14
CA GLU A 283 -2.30 10.64 -9.59
C GLU A 283 -1.57 10.15 -10.83
N ARG A 284 -1.34 11.03 -11.82
CA ARG A 284 -0.57 10.71 -13.03
C ARG A 284 0.87 10.30 -12.71
N THR A 285 1.52 10.97 -11.76
CA THR A 285 2.85 10.57 -11.27
C THR A 285 2.81 9.21 -10.57
N ALA A 286 1.75 8.91 -9.82
CA ALA A 286 1.57 7.63 -9.14
C ALA A 286 1.33 6.47 -10.14
N PHE A 287 0.62 6.70 -11.25
CA PHE A 287 0.47 5.69 -12.32
C PHE A 287 1.84 5.31 -12.90
N ASP A 288 2.66 6.30 -13.19
CA ASP A 288 3.98 6.10 -13.79
C ASP A 288 5.01 5.51 -12.81
N ALA A 289 4.79 5.70 -11.51
CA ALA A 289 5.62 5.10 -10.45
C ALA A 289 5.39 3.59 -10.26
N CYS A 290 4.37 3.00 -10.91
CA CYS A 290 4.07 1.57 -10.79
C CYS A 290 5.17 0.70 -11.38
N THR A 291 5.74 -0.18 -10.55
CA THR A 291 6.82 -1.11 -10.94
C THR A 291 6.31 -2.51 -11.30
N GLU A 292 5.02 -2.70 -11.42
CA GLU A 292 4.39 -3.99 -11.73
C GLU A 292 4.82 -5.15 -10.81
N CYS A 293 5.14 -4.84 -9.56
CA CYS A 293 5.67 -5.83 -8.60
C CYS A 293 4.63 -6.86 -8.10
N GLY A 294 3.35 -6.68 -8.41
CA GLY A 294 2.28 -7.63 -8.11
C GLY A 294 1.79 -7.68 -6.64
N ARG A 295 2.37 -6.90 -5.73
CA ARG A 295 1.97 -6.93 -4.31
C ARG A 295 0.51 -6.56 -4.08
N CYS A 296 0.00 -5.57 -4.81
CA CYS A 296 -1.40 -5.15 -4.74
C CYS A 296 -2.35 -6.24 -5.26
N THR A 297 -2.00 -6.93 -6.34
CA THR A 297 -2.76 -8.07 -6.90
C THR A 297 -2.80 -9.23 -5.90
N ALA A 298 -1.65 -9.60 -5.33
CA ALA A 298 -1.56 -10.70 -4.36
C ALA A 298 -2.35 -10.44 -3.06
N ALA A 299 -2.42 -9.16 -2.62
CA ALA A 299 -3.14 -8.77 -1.41
C ALA A 299 -4.63 -8.48 -1.65
N CYS A 300 -5.09 -8.40 -2.91
CA CYS A 300 -6.44 -7.97 -3.24
C CYS A 300 -7.47 -9.08 -3.02
N PRO A 301 -8.49 -8.87 -2.17
CA PRO A 301 -9.55 -9.85 -1.97
C PRO A 301 -10.41 -10.05 -3.24
N ALA A 302 -10.60 -9.01 -4.05
CA ALA A 302 -11.32 -9.08 -5.31
C ALA A 302 -10.66 -10.02 -6.31
N VAL A 303 -9.32 -9.94 -6.45
CA VAL A 303 -8.54 -10.88 -7.28
C VAL A 303 -8.70 -12.32 -6.80
N ARG A 304 -8.62 -12.54 -5.48
CA ARG A 304 -8.78 -13.89 -4.91
C ARG A 304 -10.16 -14.47 -5.13
N ALA A 305 -11.17 -13.61 -5.16
CA ALA A 305 -12.54 -14.01 -5.47
C ALA A 305 -12.80 -14.18 -6.97
N GLY A 306 -11.82 -13.92 -7.83
CA GLY A 306 -11.95 -14.02 -9.29
C GLY A 306 -12.85 -12.95 -9.91
N THR A 307 -13.01 -11.80 -9.26
CA THR A 307 -13.77 -10.67 -9.80
C THR A 307 -12.94 -9.91 -10.84
N PRO A 308 -13.55 -9.05 -11.68
CA PRO A 308 -12.86 -8.33 -12.74
C PRO A 308 -11.74 -7.39 -12.29
N LEU A 309 -11.67 -7.01 -11.02
CA LEU A 309 -10.65 -6.07 -10.53
C LEU A 309 -9.29 -6.74 -10.29
N ASP A 310 -8.29 -6.36 -11.05
CA ASP A 310 -6.86 -6.48 -10.69
C ASP A 310 -6.26 -5.08 -10.48
N PRO A 311 -5.84 -4.72 -9.24
CA PRO A 311 -5.29 -3.40 -8.95
C PRO A 311 -4.06 -3.05 -9.77
N ARG A 312 -3.19 -4.03 -10.07
CA ARG A 312 -2.02 -3.82 -10.92
C ARG A 312 -2.43 -3.53 -12.37
N ALA A 313 -3.31 -4.35 -12.92
CA ALA A 313 -3.78 -4.20 -14.29
C ALA A 313 -4.44 -2.82 -14.49
N LEU A 314 -5.26 -2.38 -13.53
CA LEU A 314 -5.92 -1.07 -13.57
C LEU A 314 -4.89 0.08 -13.63
N ILE A 315 -3.90 0.10 -12.75
CA ILE A 315 -2.86 1.15 -12.76
C ILE A 315 -2.02 1.09 -14.04
N VAL A 316 -1.70 -0.10 -14.52
CA VAL A 316 -0.93 -0.28 -15.76
C VAL A 316 -1.73 0.24 -16.97
N SER A 317 -3.03 -0.05 -17.05
CA SER A 317 -3.90 0.48 -18.13
C SER A 317 -3.96 2.01 -18.10
N LEU A 318 -4.12 2.63 -16.91
CA LEU A 318 -4.10 4.08 -16.76
C LEU A 318 -2.73 4.69 -17.17
N ARG A 319 -1.63 4.06 -16.76
CA ARG A 319 -0.28 4.47 -17.15
C ARG A 319 -0.09 4.39 -18.67
N ASP A 320 -0.45 3.27 -19.26
CA ASP A 320 -0.24 3.03 -20.68
C ASP A 320 -1.12 3.98 -21.51
N ARG A 321 -2.36 4.25 -21.08
CA ARG A 321 -3.22 5.28 -21.66
C ARG A 321 -2.60 6.69 -21.57
N MET A 322 -1.99 7.04 -20.42
CA MET A 322 -1.27 8.30 -20.23
C MET A 322 -0.12 8.45 -21.25
N HIS A 323 0.66 7.39 -21.47
CA HIS A 323 1.76 7.41 -22.43
C HIS A 323 1.30 7.45 -23.91
N MET A 324 0.05 7.07 -24.20
CA MET A 324 -0.50 7.27 -25.56
C MET A 324 -0.70 8.74 -25.90
N GLU A 325 -0.91 9.62 -24.90
CA GLU A 325 -1.04 11.08 -25.12
C GLU A 325 0.21 11.72 -25.74
N GLU A 326 1.36 11.05 -25.69
CA GLU A 326 2.58 11.53 -26.35
C GLU A 326 2.60 11.24 -27.84
N LYS A 327 1.83 10.26 -28.30
CA LYS A 327 1.87 9.77 -29.68
C LYS A 327 0.84 10.45 -30.57
N THR A 328 -0.19 11.05 -29.98
CA THR A 328 -1.24 11.76 -30.70
C THR A 328 -1.72 12.97 -29.89
N GLU A 329 -1.93 14.09 -30.57
CA GLU A 329 -2.51 15.30 -29.98
C GLU A 329 -4.04 15.28 -30.04
N GLU A 330 -4.63 14.40 -30.87
CA GLU A 330 -6.07 14.25 -31.01
C GLU A 330 -6.64 13.42 -29.85
N ALA A 331 -7.24 14.08 -28.89
CA ALA A 331 -7.85 13.40 -27.70
C ALA A 331 -8.93 12.37 -28.09
N ALA A 332 -9.65 12.62 -29.21
CA ALA A 332 -10.66 11.71 -29.72
C ALA A 332 -10.13 10.39 -30.31
N ALA A 333 -8.82 10.33 -30.62
CA ALA A 333 -8.16 9.11 -31.10
C ALA A 333 -7.65 8.22 -29.93
N LEU A 334 -7.83 8.66 -28.69
CA LEU A 334 -7.36 7.94 -27.51
C LEU A 334 -8.53 7.20 -26.83
N PRO A 335 -8.30 6.00 -26.26
CA PRO A 335 -9.34 5.30 -25.52
C PRO A 335 -9.94 6.19 -24.43
N SER A 336 -11.26 6.16 -24.30
CA SER A 336 -11.96 6.79 -23.18
C SER A 336 -11.57 6.18 -21.84
N LEU A 337 -11.96 6.81 -20.74
CA LEU A 337 -11.69 6.23 -19.41
C LEU A 337 -12.47 4.91 -19.22
N GLU A 338 -13.69 4.81 -19.72
CA GLU A 338 -14.52 3.61 -19.66
C GLU A 338 -13.95 2.46 -20.49
N GLU A 339 -13.34 2.75 -21.65
CA GLU A 339 -12.63 1.75 -22.45
C GLU A 339 -11.32 1.30 -21.78
N THR A 340 -10.71 2.18 -20.98
CA THR A 340 -9.45 1.89 -20.26
C THR A 340 -9.68 1.09 -18.99
N VAL A 341 -10.77 1.36 -18.27
CA VAL A 341 -11.11 0.73 -16.98
C VAL A 341 -12.56 0.29 -16.99
N SER A 342 -12.81 -1.01 -16.94
CA SER A 342 -14.17 -1.53 -16.95
C SER A 342 -14.96 -1.14 -15.69
N ARG A 343 -16.25 -0.84 -15.87
CA ARG A 343 -17.19 -0.57 -14.75
C ARG A 343 -17.22 -1.68 -13.72
N ASP A 344 -17.26 -2.93 -14.17
CA ASP A 344 -17.28 -4.10 -13.27
C ASP A 344 -16.04 -4.19 -12.40
N ALA A 345 -14.88 -3.77 -12.91
CA ALA A 345 -13.66 -3.68 -12.10
C ALA A 345 -13.79 -2.59 -11.03
N LEU A 346 -14.33 -1.41 -11.37
CA LEU A 346 -14.58 -0.35 -10.39
C LEU A 346 -15.51 -0.81 -9.27
N TRP A 347 -16.65 -1.42 -9.64
CA TRP A 347 -17.63 -1.91 -8.67
C TRP A 347 -17.20 -3.15 -7.90
N SER A 348 -16.06 -3.78 -8.24
CA SER A 348 -15.50 -4.93 -7.50
C SER A 348 -14.64 -4.54 -6.30
N CYS A 349 -14.31 -3.26 -6.14
CA CYS A 349 -13.43 -2.80 -5.07
C CYS A 349 -14.13 -2.76 -3.71
N THR A 350 -13.54 -3.46 -2.72
CA THR A 350 -13.99 -3.43 -1.32
C THR A 350 -13.44 -2.25 -0.52
N THR A 351 -12.70 -1.33 -1.11
CA THR A 351 -12.04 -0.19 -0.46
C THR A 351 -11.21 -0.53 0.80
N CYS A 352 -10.74 -1.76 0.91
CA CYS A 352 -10.06 -2.27 2.11
C CYS A 352 -8.63 -1.72 2.33
N GLY A 353 -8.07 -0.95 1.38
CA GLY A 353 -6.75 -0.33 1.49
C GLY A 353 -5.55 -1.27 1.33
N ALA A 354 -5.73 -2.54 0.94
CA ALA A 354 -4.62 -3.48 0.74
C ALA A 354 -3.65 -3.06 -0.38
N CYS A 355 -4.12 -2.31 -1.37
CA CYS A 355 -3.35 -1.73 -2.48
C CYS A 355 -2.95 -0.26 -2.25
N ILE A 356 -3.11 0.26 -1.07
CA ILE A 356 -2.73 1.60 -0.59
C ILE A 356 -3.54 2.75 -1.23
N SER A 357 -3.11 3.37 -2.32
CA SER A 357 -3.75 4.59 -2.88
C SER A 357 -4.83 4.34 -3.93
N LEU A 358 -4.98 3.13 -4.43
CA LEU A 358 -5.93 2.81 -5.49
C LEU A 358 -7.41 3.00 -5.10
N PRO A 359 -7.86 2.75 -3.84
CA PRO A 359 -9.26 2.98 -3.48
C PRO A 359 -9.75 4.40 -3.73
N GLU A 360 -8.91 5.42 -3.54
CA GLU A 360 -9.27 6.82 -3.82
C GLU A 360 -9.48 7.06 -5.32
N ILE A 361 -8.58 6.56 -6.15
CA ILE A 361 -8.69 6.64 -7.62
C ILE A 361 -9.99 5.98 -8.09
N ILE A 362 -10.31 4.79 -7.56
CA ILE A 362 -11.55 4.08 -7.86
C ILE A 362 -12.78 4.87 -7.40
N VAL A 363 -12.75 5.43 -6.19
CA VAL A 363 -13.88 6.22 -5.68
C VAL A 363 -14.06 7.50 -6.48
N ASN A 364 -13.00 8.15 -6.93
CA ASN A 364 -13.12 9.33 -7.80
C ASN A 364 -13.79 8.98 -9.15
N MET A 365 -13.49 7.82 -9.73
CA MET A 365 -14.21 7.36 -10.93
C MET A 365 -15.67 6.97 -10.60
N ARG A 366 -15.93 6.34 -9.45
CA ARG A 366 -17.29 6.04 -8.99
C ARG A 366 -18.12 7.30 -8.74
N ARG A 367 -17.52 8.41 -8.28
CA ARG A 367 -18.21 9.69 -8.09
C ARG A 367 -18.84 10.19 -9.38
N HIS A 368 -18.16 10.08 -10.50
CA HIS A 368 -18.74 10.39 -11.81
C HIS A 368 -19.91 9.46 -12.14
N LEU A 369 -19.73 8.15 -11.98
CA LEU A 369 -20.80 7.18 -12.26
C LEU A 369 -22.03 7.41 -11.36
N ALA A 370 -21.80 7.71 -10.08
CA ALA A 370 -22.87 7.92 -9.12
C ALA A 370 -23.63 9.24 -9.31
N LEU A 371 -22.90 10.35 -9.33
CA LEU A 371 -23.49 11.70 -9.25
C LEU A 371 -23.88 12.28 -10.60
N GLU A 372 -23.23 11.88 -11.69
CA GLU A 372 -23.55 12.38 -13.02
C GLU A 372 -24.33 11.36 -13.87
N ALA A 373 -23.94 10.10 -13.84
CA ALA A 373 -24.58 9.07 -14.67
C ALA A 373 -25.75 8.34 -13.98
N GLY A 374 -25.89 8.46 -12.65
CA GLY A 374 -26.91 7.75 -11.88
C GLY A 374 -26.76 6.22 -11.95
N ASP A 375 -25.53 5.75 -12.11
CA ASP A 375 -25.21 4.40 -12.50
C ASP A 375 -24.67 3.58 -11.34
N PHE A 376 -25.50 2.71 -10.80
CA PHE A 376 -25.20 1.84 -9.66
C PHE A 376 -25.46 0.36 -9.97
N PRO A 377 -24.74 -0.56 -9.33
CA PRO A 377 -25.11 -1.98 -9.33
C PRO A 377 -26.50 -2.19 -8.70
N GLU A 378 -27.19 -3.22 -9.16
CA GLU A 378 -28.49 -3.63 -8.58
C GLU A 378 -28.35 -3.86 -7.06
N GLY A 379 -29.33 -3.42 -6.29
CA GLY A 379 -29.36 -3.46 -4.82
C GLY A 379 -28.70 -2.25 -4.13
N VAL A 380 -27.73 -1.60 -4.76
CA VAL A 380 -27.08 -0.38 -4.21
C VAL A 380 -28.03 0.80 -4.21
N ALA A 381 -28.75 1.03 -5.29
CA ALA A 381 -29.70 2.15 -5.43
C ALA A 381 -30.72 2.15 -4.29
N ASN A 382 -31.30 0.99 -3.97
CA ASN A 382 -32.27 0.86 -2.88
C ASN A 382 -31.65 1.23 -1.51
N ALA A 383 -30.40 0.79 -1.25
CA ALA A 383 -29.73 1.12 0.01
C ALA A 383 -29.41 2.62 0.14
N LEU A 384 -29.07 3.28 -0.98
CA LEU A 384 -28.86 4.74 -1.01
C LEU A 384 -30.18 5.49 -0.79
N GLU A 385 -31.25 5.13 -1.50
CA GLU A 385 -32.58 5.72 -1.36
C GLU A 385 -33.14 5.55 0.06
N ASN A 386 -33.01 4.36 0.63
CA ASN A 386 -33.39 4.09 2.01
C ASN A 386 -32.60 4.96 3.00
N THR A 387 -31.31 5.15 2.78
CA THR A 387 -30.48 5.99 3.66
C THR A 387 -30.88 7.46 3.56
N ALA A 388 -31.18 7.94 2.36
CA ALA A 388 -31.66 9.30 2.15
C ALA A 388 -33.04 9.53 2.82
N SER A 389 -33.96 8.61 2.66
CA SER A 389 -35.36 8.77 3.13
C SER A 389 -35.51 8.51 4.63
N VAL A 390 -35.01 7.37 5.14
CA VAL A 390 -35.24 6.95 6.54
C VAL A 390 -33.98 6.86 7.39
N GLY A 391 -32.83 7.31 6.90
CA GLY A 391 -31.57 7.38 7.65
C GLY A 391 -30.91 6.04 7.93
N ASN A 392 -31.31 4.95 7.25
CA ASN A 392 -30.62 3.66 7.35
C ASN A 392 -30.73 2.86 6.03
N PRO A 393 -29.71 2.09 5.66
CA PRO A 393 -29.67 1.41 4.37
C PRO A 393 -30.63 0.22 4.24
N TRP A 394 -31.24 -0.25 5.33
CA TRP A 394 -32.24 -1.34 5.32
C TRP A 394 -33.66 -0.85 5.01
N GLY A 395 -33.91 0.46 5.03
CA GLY A 395 -35.26 1.01 4.84
C GLY A 395 -36.20 0.73 5.99
N LEU A 396 -35.68 0.46 7.19
CA LEU A 396 -36.49 0.17 8.37
C LEU A 396 -36.90 1.45 9.10
N ASP A 397 -38.00 1.38 9.84
CA ASP A 397 -38.56 2.54 10.54
C ASP A 397 -37.52 3.13 11.53
N PRO A 398 -37.21 4.43 11.46
CA PRO A 398 -36.36 5.10 12.43
C PRO A 398 -36.84 4.96 13.88
N TYR A 399 -38.14 4.87 14.13
CA TYR A 399 -38.70 4.66 15.48
C TYR A 399 -38.34 3.28 16.07
N GLU A 400 -38.01 2.29 15.24
CA GLU A 400 -37.54 0.97 15.70
C GLU A 400 -36.04 0.94 16.03
N ARG A 401 -35.34 2.06 15.88
CA ARG A 401 -33.89 2.12 16.07
C ARG A 401 -33.44 1.67 17.46
N LEU A 402 -34.22 1.94 18.49
CA LEU A 402 -33.95 1.58 19.89
C LEU A 402 -34.64 0.28 20.35
N ASP A 403 -35.28 -0.47 19.45
CA ASP A 403 -35.96 -1.73 19.79
C ASP A 403 -35.06 -2.79 20.41
N TRP A 404 -33.78 -2.76 20.05
CA TRP A 404 -32.78 -3.66 20.63
C TRP A 404 -32.55 -3.45 22.14
N ALA A 405 -32.94 -2.29 22.66
CA ALA A 405 -32.69 -1.83 24.02
C ALA A 405 -33.93 -1.87 24.94
N LYS A 406 -35.14 -2.19 24.43
CA LYS A 406 -36.41 -2.06 25.14
C LYS A 406 -36.47 -2.74 26.52
N ASP A 407 -35.67 -3.81 26.72
CA ASP A 407 -35.65 -4.59 27.97
C ASP A 407 -34.35 -4.36 28.78
N LEU A 408 -33.54 -3.35 28.43
CA LEU A 408 -32.23 -3.15 29.02
C LEU A 408 -32.07 -1.89 29.86
N ASP A 409 -33.10 -1.06 29.98
CA ASP A 409 -33.01 0.24 30.67
C ASP A 409 -31.77 1.04 30.22
N VAL A 410 -31.71 1.38 28.94
CA VAL A 410 -30.58 2.12 28.33
C VAL A 410 -30.89 3.60 28.37
N PRO A 411 -30.02 4.45 28.95
CA PRO A 411 -30.23 5.90 28.96
C PRO A 411 -30.25 6.46 27.53
N VAL A 412 -31.28 7.21 27.18
CA VAL A 412 -31.32 8.02 25.97
C VAL A 412 -30.82 9.41 26.30
N ALA A 413 -29.97 9.98 25.43
CA ALA A 413 -29.38 11.28 25.69
C ALA A 413 -30.44 12.39 25.80
N GLU A 414 -30.26 13.23 26.82
CA GLU A 414 -31.15 14.36 27.11
C GLU A 414 -30.34 15.67 27.10
N SER A 415 -30.94 16.74 26.57
CA SER A 415 -30.27 18.05 26.55
C SER A 415 -30.05 18.57 27.96
N GLY A 416 -28.84 19.09 28.22
CA GLY A 416 -28.45 19.62 29.52
C GLY A 416 -28.00 18.56 30.54
N VAL A 417 -27.94 17.28 30.16
CA VAL A 417 -27.35 16.20 30.95
C VAL A 417 -25.97 15.86 30.38
N HIS A 418 -24.99 15.77 31.27
CA HIS A 418 -23.62 15.40 30.87
C HIS A 418 -23.39 13.88 30.90
N TYR A 419 -22.68 13.36 29.88
CA TYR A 419 -22.32 11.95 29.78
C TYR A 419 -20.80 11.81 29.50
N ASP A 420 -20.14 10.85 30.12
CA ASP A 420 -18.74 10.52 29.81
C ASP A 420 -18.62 9.96 28.38
N VAL A 421 -19.66 9.22 27.96
CA VAL A 421 -19.68 8.50 26.67
C VAL A 421 -21.03 8.59 25.97
N LEU A 422 -21.04 9.06 24.75
CA LEU A 422 -22.15 8.87 23.83
C LEU A 422 -21.91 7.57 23.03
N TYR A 423 -22.75 6.56 23.27
CA TYR A 423 -22.63 5.29 22.56
C TYR A 423 -23.34 5.36 21.20
N TRP A 424 -22.56 5.54 20.14
CA TRP A 424 -23.00 5.44 18.75
C TRP A 424 -23.17 3.98 18.37
N VAL A 425 -24.40 3.51 18.33
CA VAL A 425 -24.76 2.10 18.09
C VAL A 425 -24.48 1.69 16.65
N GLY A 426 -24.77 2.56 15.70
CA GLY A 426 -24.67 2.32 14.26
C GLY A 426 -25.85 1.50 13.72
N CYS A 427 -26.10 1.65 12.42
CA CYS A 427 -27.28 1.04 11.79
C CYS A 427 -27.29 -0.49 11.90
N ALA A 428 -26.14 -1.16 11.70
CA ALA A 428 -26.07 -2.62 11.76
C ALA A 428 -26.50 -3.16 13.14
N ALA A 429 -25.94 -2.61 14.22
CA ALA A 429 -26.26 -3.06 15.58
C ALA A 429 -27.66 -2.63 16.04
N SER A 430 -28.27 -1.62 15.40
CA SER A 430 -29.66 -1.22 15.67
C SER A 430 -30.67 -2.14 14.98
N TYR A 431 -30.43 -2.54 13.74
CA TYR A 431 -31.44 -3.18 12.90
C TYR A 431 -31.17 -4.66 12.60
N ASP A 432 -29.89 -5.06 12.40
CA ASP A 432 -29.57 -6.46 12.11
C ASP A 432 -29.74 -7.33 13.35
N ARG A 433 -30.59 -8.36 13.26
CA ARG A 433 -30.94 -9.24 14.37
C ARG A 433 -29.73 -9.90 15.05
N ARG A 434 -28.69 -10.25 14.28
CA ARG A 434 -27.49 -10.88 14.83
C ARG A 434 -26.58 -9.84 15.49
N ALA A 435 -26.40 -8.69 14.83
CA ALA A 435 -25.54 -7.62 15.32
C ALA A 435 -26.13 -6.86 16.55
N ARG A 436 -27.46 -6.88 16.77
CA ARG A 436 -28.07 -6.35 18.00
C ARG A 436 -27.46 -6.93 19.29
N LYS A 437 -26.94 -8.17 19.24
CA LYS A 437 -26.24 -8.77 20.39
C LYS A 437 -24.99 -8.00 20.78
N ILE A 438 -24.29 -7.36 19.82
CA ILE A 438 -23.11 -6.52 20.07
C ILE A 438 -23.50 -5.30 20.91
N ALA A 439 -24.55 -4.58 20.49
CA ALA A 439 -25.05 -3.41 21.23
C ALA A 439 -25.45 -3.77 22.67
N ARG A 440 -26.21 -4.87 22.82
CA ARG A 440 -26.64 -5.37 24.14
C ARG A 440 -25.45 -5.76 25.03
N SER A 441 -24.42 -6.40 24.46
CA SER A 441 -23.19 -6.76 25.17
C SER A 441 -22.40 -5.52 25.59
N MET A 442 -22.31 -4.52 24.73
CA MET A 442 -21.66 -3.24 25.11
C MET A 442 -22.38 -2.55 26.27
N VAL A 443 -23.72 -2.50 26.26
CA VAL A 443 -24.48 -1.93 27.36
C VAL A 443 -24.23 -2.68 28.67
N ARG A 444 -24.17 -4.02 28.63
CA ARG A 444 -23.81 -4.83 29.83
C ARG A 444 -22.42 -4.47 30.36
N ILE A 445 -21.43 -4.29 29.47
CA ILE A 445 -20.08 -3.88 29.85
C ILE A 445 -20.09 -2.48 30.46
N LEU A 446 -20.77 -1.51 29.81
CA LEU A 446 -20.88 -0.13 30.30
C LEU A 446 -21.52 -0.05 31.68
N LYS A 447 -22.62 -0.79 31.90
CA LYS A 447 -23.30 -0.88 33.20
C LYS A 447 -22.40 -1.54 34.27
N ALA A 448 -21.74 -2.66 33.93
CA ALA A 448 -20.86 -3.37 34.86
C ALA A 448 -19.65 -2.53 35.31
N THR A 449 -19.27 -1.54 34.52
CA THR A 449 -18.14 -0.63 34.83
C THR A 449 -18.55 0.71 35.43
N GLY A 450 -19.87 0.96 35.55
CA GLY A 450 -20.40 2.22 36.08
C GLY A 450 -20.12 3.45 35.22
N VAL A 451 -19.82 3.28 33.95
CA VAL A 451 -19.60 4.39 33.00
C VAL A 451 -20.91 5.15 32.79
N ASN A 452 -20.88 6.47 32.93
CA ASN A 452 -22.01 7.33 32.62
C ASN A 452 -22.15 7.47 31.10
N PHE A 453 -23.12 6.81 30.50
CA PHE A 453 -23.32 6.77 29.05
C PHE A 453 -24.77 7.01 28.64
N ALA A 454 -24.97 7.43 27.39
CA ALA A 454 -26.27 7.44 26.76
C ALA A 454 -26.18 7.03 25.28
N VAL A 455 -27.35 6.70 24.69
CA VAL A 455 -27.52 6.49 23.25
C VAL A 455 -28.35 7.62 22.66
N MET A 456 -28.24 7.89 21.36
CA MET A 456 -29.10 8.85 20.65
C MET A 456 -30.30 8.16 20.01
N ALA A 457 -31.48 8.76 20.14
CA ALA A 457 -32.67 8.33 19.40
C ALA A 457 -32.63 8.77 17.93
N GLU A 458 -32.06 9.94 17.65
CA GLU A 458 -31.98 10.58 16.33
C GLU A 458 -30.77 10.16 15.50
N GLU A 459 -30.02 9.14 15.93
CA GLU A 459 -28.88 8.63 15.19
C GLU A 459 -29.27 8.18 13.79
N ARG A 460 -28.57 8.66 12.77
CA ARG A 460 -28.73 8.24 11.37
C ARG A 460 -27.45 7.56 10.87
N CYS A 461 -27.55 6.83 9.75
CA CYS A 461 -26.36 6.24 9.13
C CYS A 461 -25.32 7.34 8.85
N HIS A 462 -24.05 7.07 9.21
CA HIS A 462 -22.96 8.01 8.99
C HIS A 462 -22.55 8.19 7.52
N GLY A 463 -23.20 7.50 6.57
CA GLY A 463 -23.00 7.69 5.12
C GLY A 463 -21.73 7.10 4.51
N GLU A 464 -20.92 6.35 5.26
CA GLU A 464 -19.63 5.83 4.75
C GLU A 464 -19.78 5.00 3.47
N PHE A 465 -20.75 4.10 3.44
CA PHE A 465 -20.95 3.24 2.28
C PHE A 465 -21.34 4.05 1.03
N ALA A 466 -22.18 5.08 1.18
CA ALA A 466 -22.55 6.00 0.12
C ALA A 466 -21.31 6.70 -0.44
N ARG A 467 -20.46 7.23 0.44
CA ARG A 467 -19.19 7.86 0.07
C ARG A 467 -18.28 6.93 -0.71
N ARG A 468 -18.14 5.66 -0.28
CA ARG A 468 -17.31 4.66 -0.97
C ARG A 468 -17.89 4.22 -2.31
N LEU A 469 -19.20 4.37 -2.49
CA LEU A 469 -19.88 4.17 -3.76
C LEU A 469 -19.81 5.39 -4.70
N GLY A 470 -19.33 6.53 -4.21
CA GLY A 470 -19.21 7.77 -4.97
C GLY A 470 -20.34 8.77 -4.69
N GLU A 471 -21.35 8.38 -3.91
CA GLU A 471 -22.48 9.24 -3.55
C GLU A 471 -22.07 10.19 -2.40
N GLU A 472 -21.30 11.22 -2.77
CA GLU A 472 -20.71 12.17 -1.83
C GLU A 472 -21.75 13.14 -1.25
N TYR A 473 -22.80 13.48 -2.02
CA TYR A 473 -23.85 14.39 -1.57
C TYR A 473 -24.62 13.79 -0.39
N LEU A 474 -25.10 12.56 -0.54
CA LEU A 474 -25.79 11.84 0.55
C LEU A 474 -24.88 11.68 1.78
N TYR A 475 -23.59 11.41 1.57
CA TYR A 475 -22.65 11.33 2.68
C TYR A 475 -22.54 12.65 3.44
N GLN A 476 -22.39 13.79 2.74
CA GLN A 476 -22.21 15.09 3.37
C GLN A 476 -23.49 15.52 4.10
N THR A 477 -24.65 15.30 3.51
CA THR A 477 -25.96 15.58 4.14
C THR A 477 -26.10 14.77 5.43
N ALA A 478 -25.86 13.45 5.39
CA ALA A 478 -25.94 12.59 6.57
C ALA A 478 -24.93 12.99 7.66
N ALA A 479 -23.73 13.43 7.26
CA ALA A 479 -22.73 13.90 8.21
C ALA A 479 -23.17 15.19 8.91
N GLN A 480 -23.68 16.17 8.18
CA GLN A 480 -24.16 17.44 8.73
C GLN A 480 -25.34 17.22 9.69
N GLU A 481 -26.31 16.37 9.32
CA GLU A 481 -27.44 16.02 10.20
C GLU A 481 -26.95 15.39 11.51
N ASN A 482 -26.03 14.41 11.46
CA ASN A 482 -25.50 13.78 12.66
C ASN A 482 -24.68 14.75 13.51
N ILE A 483 -23.92 15.66 12.92
CA ILE A 483 -23.16 16.69 13.64
C ILE A 483 -24.12 17.64 14.35
N GLY A 484 -25.21 18.05 13.68
CA GLY A 484 -26.27 18.85 14.28
C GLY A 484 -26.95 18.15 15.46
N ASN A 485 -27.14 16.83 15.38
CA ASN A 485 -27.67 16.04 16.49
C ASN A 485 -26.68 15.94 17.66
N PHE A 486 -25.40 15.72 17.41
CA PHE A 486 -24.36 15.72 18.44
C PHE A 486 -24.30 17.04 19.21
N ALA A 487 -24.48 18.16 18.53
CA ALA A 487 -24.41 19.48 19.14
C ALA A 487 -25.52 19.75 20.18
N GLN A 488 -26.58 18.94 20.23
CA GLN A 488 -27.70 19.06 21.19
C GLN A 488 -27.35 18.48 22.57
N TYR A 489 -26.26 17.68 22.67
CA TYR A 489 -25.93 16.91 23.86
C TYR A 489 -24.53 17.26 24.39
N ASP A 490 -24.37 17.10 25.71
CA ASP A 490 -23.08 17.30 26.41
C ASP A 490 -22.46 15.95 26.75
N PHE A 491 -21.31 15.65 26.09
CA PHE A 491 -20.58 14.41 26.30
C PHE A 491 -19.10 14.56 25.94
N ASP A 492 -18.23 13.71 26.56
CA ASP A 492 -16.79 13.81 26.38
C ASP A 492 -16.29 13.12 25.10
N ARG A 493 -16.83 11.95 24.76
CA ARG A 493 -16.37 11.14 23.60
C ARG A 493 -17.47 10.25 23.02
N ILE A 494 -17.29 9.90 21.74
CA ILE A 494 -18.16 8.97 21.02
C ILE A 494 -17.53 7.58 21.06
N LEU A 495 -18.28 6.58 21.53
CA LEU A 495 -17.92 5.16 21.50
C LEU A 495 -18.68 4.45 20.39
N THR A 496 -18.01 3.61 19.58
CA THR A 496 -18.71 2.80 18.58
C THR A 496 -18.09 1.39 18.44
N ALA A 497 -18.95 0.40 18.19
CA ALA A 497 -18.53 -0.98 17.94
C ALA A 497 -18.22 -1.27 16.46
N CYS A 498 -18.54 -0.34 15.56
CA CYS A 498 -18.33 -0.51 14.13
C CYS A 498 -17.07 0.22 13.66
N PRO A 499 -16.03 -0.46 13.13
CA PRO A 499 -14.85 0.17 12.58
C PRO A 499 -15.11 1.10 11.38
N HIS A 500 -16.18 0.89 10.62
CA HIS A 500 -16.60 1.80 9.56
C HIS A 500 -17.09 3.12 10.16
N CYS A 501 -17.98 3.07 11.17
CA CYS A 501 -18.39 4.25 11.92
C CYS A 501 -17.20 4.93 12.59
N PHE A 502 -16.35 4.16 13.26
CA PHE A 502 -15.15 4.68 13.92
C PHE A 502 -14.24 5.44 12.95
N ASN A 503 -13.92 4.86 11.79
CA ASN A 503 -13.07 5.49 10.81
C ASN A 503 -13.69 6.79 10.27
N THR A 504 -14.97 6.76 9.95
CA THR A 504 -15.66 7.90 9.35
C THR A 504 -15.82 9.04 10.35
N LEU A 505 -16.27 8.76 11.56
CA LEU A 505 -16.40 9.77 12.61
C LEU A 505 -15.03 10.33 13.03
N LYS A 506 -14.00 9.49 13.19
CA LYS A 506 -12.68 9.91 13.63
C LYS A 506 -11.87 10.65 12.57
N ASN A 507 -11.87 10.16 11.33
CA ASN A 507 -10.93 10.61 10.30
C ASN A 507 -11.58 11.49 9.23
N GLU A 508 -12.88 11.35 8.96
CA GLU A 508 -13.55 12.04 7.85
C GLU A 508 -14.47 13.16 8.32
N TYR A 509 -15.21 12.98 9.43
CA TYR A 509 -16.07 14.04 10.02
C TYR A 509 -15.27 15.28 10.48
N PRO A 510 -13.99 15.21 10.92
CA PRO A 510 -13.19 16.41 11.20
C PRO A 510 -12.96 17.35 10.01
N SER A 511 -13.36 16.96 8.79
CA SER A 511 -13.42 17.88 7.64
C SER A 511 -14.61 18.84 7.67
N PHE A 512 -15.57 18.66 8.57
CA PHE A 512 -16.67 19.56 8.86
C PHE A 512 -16.31 20.40 10.09
N GLU A 513 -16.42 21.72 10.01
CA GLU A 513 -15.94 22.65 11.02
C GLU A 513 -16.56 22.46 12.41
N ASP A 514 -17.84 22.02 12.46
CA ASP A 514 -18.57 21.85 13.70
C ASP A 514 -18.30 20.51 14.42
N PHE A 515 -17.56 19.58 13.79
CA PHE A 515 -17.23 18.29 14.42
C PHE A 515 -15.98 18.41 15.31
N ARG A 516 -16.15 18.14 16.63
CA ARG A 516 -15.10 18.33 17.63
C ARG A 516 -14.87 17.16 18.59
N TRP A 517 -15.71 16.15 18.56
CA TRP A 517 -15.72 15.08 19.57
C TRP A 517 -14.69 13.99 19.29
N PRO A 518 -13.93 13.58 20.34
CA PRO A 518 -13.06 12.41 20.23
C PRO A 518 -13.89 11.14 19.99
N VAL A 519 -13.34 10.20 19.19
CA VAL A 519 -14.01 8.95 18.86
C VAL A 519 -13.13 7.77 19.27
N VAL A 520 -13.70 6.79 19.95
CA VAL A 520 -13.03 5.58 20.40
C VAL A 520 -13.75 4.32 19.89
N SER A 521 -12.99 3.31 19.46
CA SER A 521 -13.56 2.01 19.12
C SER A 521 -13.81 1.19 20.39
N HIS A 522 -14.84 0.35 20.38
CA HIS A 522 -15.17 -0.50 21.54
C HIS A 522 -14.02 -1.41 21.97
N ALA A 523 -13.24 -1.93 21.03
CA ALA A 523 -12.11 -2.80 21.35
C ALA A 523 -10.99 -2.06 22.11
N VAL A 524 -10.74 -0.78 21.79
CA VAL A 524 -9.80 0.09 22.52
C VAL A 524 -10.41 0.46 23.88
N PHE A 525 -11.67 0.84 23.91
CA PHE A 525 -12.36 1.23 25.13
C PHE A 525 -12.41 0.09 26.16
N ILE A 526 -12.72 -1.14 25.73
CA ILE A 526 -12.70 -2.31 26.60
C ILE A 526 -11.28 -2.57 27.14
N ASP A 527 -10.23 -2.43 26.30
CA ASP A 527 -8.84 -2.56 26.72
C ASP A 527 -8.45 -1.50 27.77
N GLU A 528 -8.91 -0.24 27.60
CA GLU A 528 -8.76 0.84 28.59
C GLU A 528 -9.40 0.47 29.93
N LEU A 529 -10.63 -0.03 29.92
CA LEU A 529 -11.35 -0.44 31.13
C LEU A 529 -10.67 -1.62 31.85
N MET A 530 -10.19 -2.62 31.10
CA MET A 530 -9.46 -3.75 31.65
C MET A 530 -8.13 -3.32 32.29
N LYS A 531 -7.37 -2.46 31.62
CA LYS A 531 -6.11 -1.92 32.13
C LYS A 531 -6.29 -1.04 33.37
N ALA A 532 -7.38 -0.32 33.44
CA ALA A 532 -7.76 0.47 34.63
C ALA A 532 -8.26 -0.39 35.81
N GLY A 533 -8.50 -1.69 35.57
CA GLY A 533 -9.08 -2.58 36.60
C GLY A 533 -10.56 -2.31 36.89
N SER A 534 -11.24 -1.51 36.04
CA SER A 534 -12.65 -1.12 36.21
C SER A 534 -13.61 -2.18 35.68
N LEU A 535 -13.15 -3.09 34.81
CA LEU A 535 -13.98 -4.13 34.20
C LEU A 535 -13.70 -5.48 34.91
N PRO A 536 -14.66 -6.00 35.70
CA PRO A 536 -14.52 -7.33 36.28
C PRO A 536 -14.73 -8.40 35.18
N TYR A 537 -13.87 -9.39 35.12
CA TYR A 537 -14.04 -10.52 34.22
C TYR A 537 -13.44 -11.80 34.79
N VAL A 538 -14.00 -12.93 34.33
CA VAL A 538 -13.48 -14.27 34.62
C VAL A 538 -13.03 -14.89 33.29
N LYS A 539 -11.79 -15.37 33.25
CA LYS A 539 -11.27 -16.02 32.04
C LYS A 539 -12.06 -17.29 31.74
N SER A 540 -12.57 -17.40 30.51
CA SER A 540 -13.35 -18.54 30.08
C SER A 540 -12.46 -19.78 29.92
N GLU A 541 -12.74 -20.84 30.67
CA GLU A 541 -12.04 -22.11 30.53
C GLU A 541 -12.39 -22.80 29.21
N GLY A 542 -11.38 -23.24 28.46
CA GLY A 542 -11.54 -23.99 27.22
C GLY A 542 -11.86 -23.14 25.97
N LEU A 543 -12.06 -21.82 26.06
CA LEU A 543 -12.36 -20.99 24.90
C LEU A 543 -11.14 -20.82 23.99
N SER A 544 -11.19 -21.45 22.82
CA SER A 544 -10.19 -21.29 21.77
C SER A 544 -10.73 -20.39 20.65
N ALA A 545 -10.12 -19.22 20.44
CA ALA A 545 -10.55 -18.24 19.45
C ALA A 545 -9.48 -17.95 18.40
N VAL A 546 -9.92 -17.61 17.16
CA VAL A 546 -9.10 -16.96 16.14
C VAL A 546 -9.65 -15.58 15.88
N TYR A 547 -8.77 -14.58 15.85
CA TYR A 547 -9.21 -13.20 15.64
C TYR A 547 -9.19 -12.80 14.16
N HIS A 548 -10.33 -12.33 13.66
CA HIS A 548 -10.43 -11.62 12.39
C HIS A 548 -10.22 -10.13 12.61
N ASP A 549 -9.08 -9.60 12.20
CA ASP A 549 -8.82 -8.15 12.22
C ASP A 549 -9.68 -7.43 11.19
N PRO A 550 -10.59 -6.51 11.57
CA PRO A 550 -11.29 -5.68 10.61
C PRO A 550 -10.33 -4.74 9.90
N CYS A 551 -10.40 -4.66 8.56
CA CYS A 551 -9.45 -3.87 7.78
C CYS A 551 -9.45 -2.38 8.14
N TYR A 552 -10.60 -1.79 8.47
CA TYR A 552 -10.71 -0.40 8.92
C TYR A 552 -10.09 -0.16 10.30
N LEU A 553 -10.09 -1.15 11.18
CA LEU A 553 -9.46 -1.03 12.48
C LEU A 553 -7.94 -1.27 12.38
N ALA A 554 -7.54 -2.42 11.85
CA ALA A 554 -6.14 -2.85 11.84
C ALA A 554 -5.30 -2.16 10.76
N ARG A 555 -5.72 -2.20 9.48
CA ARG A 555 -4.92 -1.67 8.37
C ARG A 555 -4.99 -0.16 8.27
N ILE A 556 -6.18 0.40 8.40
CA ILE A 556 -6.41 1.83 8.18
C ILE A 556 -6.06 2.65 9.42
N ASN A 557 -6.46 2.18 10.61
CA ASN A 557 -6.24 2.90 11.86
C ASN A 557 -5.09 2.36 12.72
N GLY A 558 -4.41 1.28 12.32
CA GLY A 558 -3.24 0.73 13.02
C GLY A 558 -3.56 0.08 14.38
N ILE A 559 -4.83 -0.13 14.71
CA ILE A 559 -5.29 -0.71 15.97
C ILE A 559 -5.25 -2.24 15.83
N VAL A 560 -4.20 -2.83 16.39
CA VAL A 560 -3.91 -4.28 16.29
C VAL A 560 -3.69 -4.90 17.65
N ALA A 561 -3.07 -4.18 18.57
CA ALA A 561 -2.65 -4.70 19.86
C ALA A 561 -3.81 -4.80 20.86
N GLU A 562 -4.67 -3.79 20.90
CA GLU A 562 -5.74 -3.64 21.89
C GLU A 562 -6.79 -4.76 21.80
N PRO A 563 -7.32 -5.12 20.60
CA PRO A 563 -8.24 -6.25 20.49
C PRO A 563 -7.64 -7.57 20.95
N ARG A 564 -6.32 -7.76 20.70
CA ARG A 564 -5.60 -8.97 21.15
C ARG A 564 -5.39 -8.98 22.64
N SER A 565 -5.11 -7.83 23.25
CA SER A 565 -5.00 -7.66 24.69
C SER A 565 -6.30 -8.12 25.38
N VAL A 566 -7.44 -7.61 24.91
CA VAL A 566 -8.77 -7.98 25.43
C VAL A 566 -9.02 -9.48 25.25
N LEU A 567 -8.82 -10.03 24.07
CA LEU A 567 -9.09 -11.45 23.78
C LEU A 567 -8.17 -12.38 24.59
N ASN A 568 -6.89 -12.04 24.79
CA ASN A 568 -5.99 -12.81 25.64
C ASN A 568 -6.43 -12.83 27.12
N SER A 569 -7.15 -11.81 27.56
CA SER A 569 -7.69 -11.73 28.92
C SER A 569 -8.88 -12.67 29.14
N VAL A 570 -9.73 -12.86 28.11
CA VAL A 570 -10.97 -13.65 28.23
C VAL A 570 -10.88 -15.05 27.60
N CYS A 571 -10.01 -15.29 26.62
CA CYS A 571 -9.86 -16.58 25.95
C CYS A 571 -8.74 -17.42 26.59
N THR A 572 -8.90 -18.73 26.61
CA THR A 572 -7.83 -19.66 27.00
C THR A 572 -6.72 -19.69 25.95
N VAL A 573 -7.09 -19.73 24.67
CA VAL A 573 -6.15 -19.75 23.54
C VAL A 573 -6.60 -18.75 22.49
N LEU A 574 -5.70 -17.84 22.09
CA LEU A 574 -5.91 -16.94 20.96
C LEU A 574 -4.99 -17.32 19.80
N LYS A 575 -5.57 -17.72 18.68
CA LYS A 575 -4.87 -18.07 17.46
C LYS A 575 -4.88 -16.87 16.47
N SER A 576 -3.90 -16.86 15.57
CA SER A 576 -3.84 -15.88 14.49
C SER A 576 -3.92 -16.60 13.14
N PRO A 577 -4.69 -16.10 12.17
CA PRO A 577 -4.68 -16.62 10.81
C PRO A 577 -3.37 -16.23 10.11
N ALA A 578 -3.09 -16.85 8.96
CA ALA A 578 -1.90 -16.58 8.16
C ALA A 578 -1.78 -15.09 7.78
N GLU A 579 -2.93 -14.47 7.46
CA GLU A 579 -3.02 -13.03 7.17
C GLU A 579 -3.77 -12.32 8.30
N SER A 580 -3.03 -11.60 9.14
CA SER A 580 -3.52 -10.94 10.35
C SER A 580 -2.93 -9.54 10.53
N GLY A 581 -3.48 -8.76 11.46
CA GLY A 581 -3.08 -7.39 11.73
C GLY A 581 -3.27 -6.50 10.50
N GLU A 582 -2.29 -5.66 10.19
CA GLU A 582 -2.34 -4.77 9.01
C GLU A 582 -2.42 -5.53 7.67
N ARG A 583 -2.02 -6.81 7.63
CA ARG A 583 -2.08 -7.65 6.43
C ARG A 583 -3.36 -8.49 6.34
N THR A 584 -4.31 -8.26 7.21
CA THR A 584 -5.57 -9.02 7.26
C THR A 584 -6.24 -9.14 5.89
N LEU A 585 -6.81 -10.30 5.58
CA LEU A 585 -7.70 -10.47 4.44
C LEU A 585 -9.08 -9.88 4.78
N CYS A 586 -9.65 -9.10 3.85
CA CYS A 586 -10.96 -8.45 4.02
C CYS A 586 -12.09 -9.46 4.17
N CYS A 587 -13.12 -9.11 4.95
CA CYS A 587 -14.37 -9.88 5.06
C CYS A 587 -15.30 -9.70 3.85
N GLY A 588 -15.08 -8.68 3.01
CA GLY A 588 -15.85 -8.43 1.81
C GLY A 588 -16.97 -7.38 1.93
N ALA A 589 -17.23 -6.78 3.09
CA ALA A 589 -18.35 -5.85 3.28
C ALA A 589 -18.12 -4.45 2.69
N GLY A 590 -16.84 -3.96 2.74
CA GLY A 590 -16.53 -2.57 2.40
C GLY A 590 -16.77 -2.20 0.94
N GLY A 591 -16.74 -0.88 0.64
CA GLY A 591 -16.93 -0.37 -0.72
C GLY A 591 -18.32 -0.60 -1.29
N GLY A 592 -19.32 -0.75 -0.44
CA GLY A 592 -20.70 -1.04 -0.83
C GLY A 592 -20.98 -2.51 -1.21
N GLN A 593 -19.97 -3.40 -1.11
CA GLN A 593 -20.12 -4.80 -1.52
C GLN A 593 -21.18 -5.57 -0.73
N MET A 594 -21.53 -5.11 0.47
CA MET A 594 -22.61 -5.71 1.26
C MET A 594 -23.98 -5.61 0.57
N TRP A 595 -24.15 -4.62 -0.31
CA TRP A 595 -25.39 -4.33 -1.03
C TRP A 595 -25.35 -4.82 -2.49
N ILE A 596 -24.22 -5.35 -2.93
CA ILE A 596 -24.04 -5.91 -4.28
C ILE A 596 -24.17 -7.43 -4.17
N ASP A 597 -25.14 -8.00 -4.87
CA ASP A 597 -25.36 -9.45 -4.88
C ASP A 597 -24.25 -10.16 -5.67
N ARG A 598 -23.28 -10.69 -4.94
CA ARG A 598 -22.16 -11.49 -5.47
C ARG A 598 -22.03 -12.79 -4.67
N HIS A 599 -23.10 -13.57 -4.66
CA HIS A 599 -23.12 -14.84 -3.95
C HIS A 599 -22.44 -15.95 -4.75
N GLY A 600 -21.57 -16.72 -4.09
CA GLY A 600 -20.92 -17.88 -4.69
C GLY A 600 -19.88 -18.52 -3.76
N SER A 601 -19.49 -19.74 -4.07
CA SER A 601 -18.49 -20.50 -3.32
C SER A 601 -17.09 -19.87 -3.29
N ASN A 602 -16.84 -18.84 -4.10
CA ASN A 602 -15.59 -18.08 -4.20
C ASN A 602 -15.74 -16.61 -3.80
N SER A 603 -16.84 -16.22 -3.14
CA SER A 603 -16.99 -14.87 -2.63
C SER A 603 -15.95 -14.55 -1.55
N VAL A 604 -15.62 -13.26 -1.39
CA VAL A 604 -14.55 -12.81 -0.47
C VAL A 604 -14.76 -13.29 0.96
N ASN A 605 -16.02 -13.23 1.45
CA ASN A 605 -16.38 -13.68 2.80
C ASN A 605 -16.16 -15.20 2.99
N VAL A 606 -16.48 -16.02 1.98
CA VAL A 606 -16.25 -17.46 2.02
C VAL A 606 -14.76 -17.78 2.04
N ILE A 607 -13.94 -17.10 1.23
CA ILE A 607 -12.48 -17.24 1.24
C ILE A 607 -11.92 -16.87 2.61
N ARG A 608 -12.39 -15.78 3.21
CA ARG A 608 -11.95 -15.36 4.55
C ARG A 608 -12.38 -16.34 5.63
N LEU A 609 -13.59 -16.86 5.57
CA LEU A 609 -14.06 -17.88 6.51
C LEU A 609 -13.18 -19.14 6.46
N LYS A 610 -12.83 -19.62 5.26
CA LYS A 610 -11.93 -20.76 5.08
C LYS A 610 -10.54 -20.51 5.69
N ASP A 611 -9.97 -19.33 5.47
CA ASP A 611 -8.67 -18.94 6.04
C ASP A 611 -8.70 -18.91 7.59
N LEU A 612 -9.76 -18.36 8.19
CA LEU A 612 -9.93 -18.34 9.65
C LEU A 612 -10.10 -19.75 10.22
N ARG A 613 -10.91 -20.60 9.58
CA ARG A 613 -11.13 -22.00 10.00
C ARG A 613 -9.85 -22.85 9.95
N ALA A 614 -8.95 -22.56 9.03
CA ALA A 614 -7.66 -23.25 8.93
C ALA A 614 -6.82 -23.17 10.21
N SER A 615 -7.12 -22.22 11.12
CA SER A 615 -6.50 -22.14 12.44
C SER A 615 -6.91 -23.26 13.40
N GLY A 616 -8.04 -23.95 13.13
CA GLY A 616 -8.62 -24.97 14.01
C GLY A 616 -9.09 -24.41 15.36
N ALA A 617 -9.55 -23.16 15.42
CA ALA A 617 -10.21 -22.58 16.59
C ALA A 617 -11.73 -22.87 16.56
N ASP A 618 -12.35 -22.96 17.73
CA ASP A 618 -13.78 -23.20 17.87
C ASP A 618 -14.63 -21.95 17.69
N THR A 619 -13.99 -20.78 17.91
CA THR A 619 -14.65 -19.47 17.82
C THR A 619 -13.86 -18.54 16.93
N ILE A 620 -14.56 -17.84 16.02
CA ILE A 620 -14.05 -16.71 15.28
C ILE A 620 -14.46 -15.44 16.01
N ALA A 621 -13.48 -14.75 16.60
CA ALA A 621 -13.69 -13.44 17.22
C ALA A 621 -13.59 -12.34 16.18
N VAL A 622 -14.52 -11.38 16.20
CA VAL A 622 -14.53 -10.18 15.37
C VAL A 622 -14.67 -8.93 16.24
N SER A 623 -14.40 -7.76 15.71
CA SER A 623 -14.71 -6.47 16.32
C SER A 623 -15.35 -5.52 15.31
N CYS A 624 -16.36 -6.03 14.60
CA CYS A 624 -17.10 -5.28 13.57
C CYS A 624 -18.41 -5.97 13.25
N PRO A 625 -19.57 -5.29 13.34
CA PRO A 625 -20.87 -5.88 13.00
C PRO A 625 -20.96 -6.30 11.53
N HIS A 626 -20.38 -5.54 10.61
CA HIS A 626 -20.37 -5.93 9.19
C HIS A 626 -19.50 -7.17 8.93
N CYS A 627 -18.34 -7.30 9.60
CA CYS A 627 -17.53 -8.53 9.50
C CYS A 627 -18.28 -9.74 10.07
N LEU A 628 -19.01 -9.53 11.18
CA LEU A 628 -19.87 -10.57 11.75
C LEU A 628 -20.91 -11.05 10.75
N THR A 629 -21.69 -10.14 10.17
CA THR A 629 -22.74 -10.47 9.19
C THR A 629 -22.18 -11.16 7.96
N MET A 630 -21.05 -10.70 7.42
CA MET A 630 -20.40 -11.32 6.26
C MET A 630 -19.90 -12.74 6.54
N LEU A 631 -19.30 -12.98 7.69
CA LEU A 631 -18.82 -14.32 8.05
C LEU A 631 -19.96 -15.26 8.41
N GLU A 632 -21.04 -14.76 9.04
CA GLU A 632 -22.28 -15.54 9.26
C GLU A 632 -22.95 -15.94 7.94
N SER A 633 -23.04 -15.01 6.98
CA SER A 633 -23.52 -15.30 5.63
C SER A 633 -22.63 -16.36 4.94
N ALA A 634 -21.31 -16.25 5.05
CA ALA A 634 -20.40 -17.27 4.50
C ALA A 634 -20.59 -18.62 5.18
N ARG A 635 -20.83 -18.66 6.50
CA ARG A 635 -21.11 -19.88 7.25
C ARG A 635 -22.39 -20.55 6.77
N ALA A 636 -23.44 -19.78 6.52
CA ALA A 636 -24.72 -20.32 6.03
C ALA A 636 -24.60 -20.98 4.64
N VAL A 637 -23.71 -20.47 3.77
CA VAL A 637 -23.47 -21.01 2.43
C VAL A 637 -22.55 -22.25 2.46
N THR A 638 -21.67 -22.35 3.49
CA THR A 638 -20.64 -23.38 3.56
C THR A 638 -21.04 -24.47 4.56
N ARG A 639 -21.66 -25.56 4.09
CA ARG A 639 -22.21 -26.64 4.93
C ARG A 639 -21.26 -27.20 6.01
N ASP A 640 -19.95 -27.17 5.77
CA ASP A 640 -18.92 -27.67 6.70
C ASP A 640 -18.59 -26.69 7.85
N ALA A 641 -19.21 -25.50 7.90
CA ALA A 641 -18.87 -24.45 8.84
C ALA A 641 -19.80 -24.36 10.06
N GLU A 642 -20.77 -25.28 10.20
CA GLU A 642 -21.77 -25.26 11.29
C GLU A 642 -21.15 -25.41 12.69
N SER A 643 -19.97 -25.99 12.81
CA SER A 643 -19.28 -26.24 14.09
C SER A 643 -18.52 -25.02 14.66
N VAL A 644 -18.36 -23.94 13.90
CA VAL A 644 -17.59 -22.76 14.35
C VAL A 644 -18.53 -21.65 14.75
N SER A 645 -18.39 -21.15 15.98
CA SER A 645 -19.12 -19.96 16.45
C SER A 645 -18.44 -18.68 15.94
N ILE A 646 -19.23 -17.62 15.70
CA ILE A 646 -18.72 -16.30 15.33
C ILE A 646 -19.25 -15.31 16.36
N SER A 647 -18.36 -14.62 17.07
CA SER A 647 -18.74 -13.71 18.15
C SER A 647 -17.95 -12.42 18.10
N ASP A 648 -18.59 -11.31 18.39
CA ASP A 648 -17.90 -10.04 18.57
C ASP A 648 -17.13 -10.04 19.90
N ILE A 649 -16.04 -9.26 19.95
CA ILE A 649 -15.24 -9.09 21.15
C ILE A 649 -16.08 -8.64 22.37
N ALA A 650 -17.08 -7.79 22.14
CA ALA A 650 -18.00 -7.35 23.19
C ALA A 650 -18.87 -8.50 23.71
N GLU A 651 -19.28 -9.43 22.86
CA GLU A 651 -20.05 -10.61 23.27
C GLU A 651 -19.20 -11.54 24.14
N LEU A 652 -17.94 -11.76 23.76
CA LEU A 652 -17.01 -12.60 24.52
C LEU A 652 -16.68 -12.00 25.88
N VAL A 653 -16.49 -10.69 25.95
CA VAL A 653 -16.25 -9.97 27.19
C VAL A 653 -17.48 -9.96 28.07
N ALA A 654 -18.67 -9.69 27.53
CA ALA A 654 -19.91 -9.70 28.28
C ALA A 654 -20.27 -11.10 28.83
N ALA A 655 -19.86 -12.16 28.14
CA ALA A 655 -20.00 -13.52 28.63
C ALA A 655 -18.99 -13.87 29.73
N ALA A 656 -17.89 -13.14 29.81
CA ALA A 656 -16.86 -13.28 30.84
C ALA A 656 -17.13 -12.40 32.10
N LEU A 657 -18.17 -11.57 32.10
CA LEU A 657 -18.58 -10.84 33.31
C LEU A 657 -19.02 -11.83 34.38
N PRO A 658 -18.72 -11.57 35.67
CA PRO A 658 -19.27 -12.35 36.77
C PRO A 658 -20.80 -12.40 36.69
N GLU A 659 -21.39 -13.53 37.05
CA GLU A 659 -22.84 -13.62 37.22
C GLU A 659 -23.29 -12.59 38.27
N GLU A 660 -24.25 -11.74 37.93
CA GLU A 660 -24.89 -10.86 38.91
C GLU A 660 -25.48 -11.74 39.98
N ASP A 661 -25.04 -11.58 41.24
CA ASP A 661 -25.68 -12.20 42.39
C ASP A 661 -27.16 -11.78 42.41
N ALA A 662 -28.05 -12.70 42.07
CA ALA A 662 -29.51 -12.50 42.03
C ALA A 662 -30.11 -12.17 43.42
N SER A 663 -29.23 -11.78 44.37
CA SER A 663 -29.57 -11.52 45.79
C SER A 663 -29.39 -10.06 46.24
N LYS A 664 -29.25 -9.08 45.31
CA LYS A 664 -29.24 -7.67 45.71
C LYS A 664 -30.44 -6.91 45.17
#